data_93a7551332f70ad5f3236c663a1f8d04
#
_entry.id   93a7551332f70ad5f3236c663a1f8d04
#
_cell.length_a   1.000
_cell.length_b   1.000
_cell.length_c   1.000
_cell.angle_alpha   90.00
_cell.angle_beta   90.00
_cell.angle_gamma   90.00
#
_symmetry.space_group_name_H-M   'P 1'
#
loop_
_entity.id
_entity.type
_entity.pdbx_description
1 polymer ?
#
loop_
_entity_poly.entity_id
_entity_poly.type
_entity_poly.pdbx_seq_one_letter_code
_entity_poly.pdbx_strand_id
1 'polypeptide(L)'
;MNKLIIAEKPSVAYRIAASIGKGSFKHNVLGRVSYYEVKESDGGSVYIAAAAGHLFTLKQKNTAKGFPVFEIEWVPSYTVSKAAYFTKSYLDTLLAIGKRCSLFINACDYDIEGTVIGTNIIKQIINNDVNSGITTGNVKRMKFSTTTNEDLLNAYTNLNDFDSLNFEAGETRHIIDWFWGINMSRALMRALTANGIRRVISIGRVQGPALAILAKRELEIRRFISEPFWEVLLVANGTTFKNAKGAIKEKAIAEEVLEKSKGAEAFVERSKKSEYALRPYPPFNLTDLQLEASRVFGMDPSRTLAIAQTLYERALISYPRTSSQKLPSALNLPRIISDLSKNPAYSKNAEALINARRFKPAEGAKRDEAHPAIFPTGIIPKKLSADESRIYDLIVKRFMASFAEYATVEKTEVVIDAGGEKYSADGIALKRNGWIDFYAPYIKYDEKDLSGFKEGERIIPERLYMKEGKTKPPQRYTKASLIALLEKKNLGTKATRAEIVDTLFKRGYVKGPAITVTEFGLSVFSALSRYSSEILDEKMTRELEVSMDNIMLGKAHKDAVIEEAKGIIKKIIEDFKKNESAIGATLKDALSKTEKSEVLGKCPNDGGDLVIRRSKAGKIFVGCSNWPKCTVTFPLPQGRKIVPTGKVCSICHTPIVKVFYGKGKVFEMDLDPNCPSKDLWRKQHAKKGEDADTSPALEKKSM
;
A
#
# COMPACT_ATOMS: atom_id res chain seq x y z
N MET A 1 36.56 -11.78 22.83
CA MET A 1 35.16 -12.08 23.25
C MET A 1 34.31 -12.42 22.04
N ASN A 2 33.48 -13.50 22.09
CA ASN A 2 32.64 -13.82 20.93
C ASN A 2 31.32 -13.03 20.94
N LYS A 3 30.92 -12.55 19.78
CA LYS A 3 29.73 -11.72 19.56
C LYS A 3 28.80 -12.39 18.53
N LEU A 4 27.48 -12.22 18.70
CA LEU A 4 26.47 -12.61 17.72
C LEU A 4 25.73 -11.38 17.23
N ILE A 5 25.78 -11.12 15.93
CA ILE A 5 24.96 -10.11 15.25
C ILE A 5 23.79 -10.81 14.56
N ILE A 6 22.58 -10.37 14.89
CA ILE A 6 21.32 -10.89 14.33
C ILE A 6 20.78 -9.87 13.35
N ALA A 7 20.86 -10.16 12.06
CA ALA A 7 20.24 -9.36 11.00
C ALA A 7 18.84 -9.87 10.69
N GLU A 8 17.98 -9.01 10.12
CA GLU A 8 16.63 -9.43 9.74
C GLU A 8 16.63 -10.34 8.51
N LYS A 9 17.44 -10.02 7.50
CA LYS A 9 17.47 -10.69 6.19
C LYS A 9 18.86 -11.29 5.89
N PRO A 10 18.93 -12.41 5.16
CA PRO A 10 20.21 -13.00 4.75
C PRO A 10 21.11 -12.07 3.94
N SER A 11 20.51 -11.26 3.06
CA SER A 11 21.22 -10.24 2.26
C SER A 11 21.90 -9.19 3.13
N VAL A 12 21.23 -8.75 4.21
CA VAL A 12 21.80 -7.78 5.17
C VAL A 12 22.88 -8.43 6.02
N ALA A 13 22.71 -9.68 6.47
CA ALA A 13 23.74 -10.43 7.21
C ALA A 13 25.04 -10.53 6.40
N TYR A 14 24.96 -10.86 5.10
CA TYR A 14 26.09 -10.86 4.19
C TYR A 14 26.78 -9.49 4.12
N ARG A 15 26.01 -8.41 3.96
CA ARG A 15 26.54 -7.04 3.89
C ARG A 15 27.25 -6.63 5.17
N ILE A 16 26.67 -6.95 6.32
CA ILE A 16 27.29 -6.68 7.62
C ILE A 16 28.64 -7.40 7.70
N ALA A 17 28.69 -8.70 7.34
CA ALA A 17 29.93 -9.47 7.34
C ALA A 17 30.99 -8.88 6.41
N ALA A 18 30.60 -8.51 5.19
CA ALA A 18 31.48 -7.90 4.21
C ALA A 18 32.03 -6.54 4.67
N SER A 19 31.19 -5.74 5.35
CA SER A 19 31.57 -4.41 5.84
C SER A 19 32.53 -4.51 7.03
N ILE A 20 32.19 -5.31 8.08
CA ILE A 20 32.99 -5.44 9.29
C ILE A 20 34.29 -6.16 8.97
N GLY A 21 34.25 -7.22 8.17
CA GLY A 21 35.41 -7.99 7.75
C GLY A 21 36.24 -7.34 6.66
N LYS A 22 35.88 -6.14 6.19
CA LYS A 22 36.57 -5.44 5.06
C LYS A 22 36.76 -6.36 3.85
N GLY A 23 35.77 -7.21 3.58
CA GLY A 23 35.80 -8.22 2.52
C GLY A 23 36.42 -9.57 2.94
N SER A 24 37.03 -9.68 4.11
CA SER A 24 37.63 -10.92 4.65
C SER A 24 36.70 -11.52 5.73
N PHE A 25 35.98 -12.56 5.41
CA PHE A 25 35.12 -13.28 6.34
C PHE A 25 34.94 -14.74 5.91
N LYS A 26 34.68 -15.62 6.87
CA LYS A 26 34.39 -17.01 6.59
C LYS A 26 32.89 -17.22 6.40
N HIS A 27 32.51 -17.80 5.27
CA HIS A 27 31.14 -18.25 5.04
C HIS A 27 30.97 -19.66 5.59
N ASN A 28 30.01 -19.84 6.46
CA ASN A 28 29.65 -21.10 7.08
C ASN A 28 28.18 -21.44 6.80
N VAL A 29 27.85 -22.72 6.83
CA VAL A 29 26.48 -23.21 6.64
C VAL A 29 26.16 -24.19 7.75
N LEU A 30 25.01 -24.03 8.40
CA LEU A 30 24.46 -25.00 9.33
C LEU A 30 23.09 -25.47 8.80
N GLY A 31 23.02 -26.73 8.40
CA GLY A 31 21.85 -27.24 7.67
C GLY A 31 21.69 -26.54 6.31
N ARG A 32 20.67 -25.68 6.20
CA ARG A 32 20.38 -24.87 4.98
C ARG A 32 20.57 -23.37 5.19
N VAL A 33 21.08 -22.96 6.35
CA VAL A 33 21.20 -21.55 6.72
C VAL A 33 22.64 -21.12 6.70
N SER A 34 22.90 -20.07 5.92
CA SER A 34 24.22 -19.42 5.87
C SER A 34 24.38 -18.48 7.04
N TYR A 35 25.61 -18.48 7.62
CA TYR A 35 26.06 -17.48 8.56
C TYR A 35 27.53 -17.14 8.29
N TYR A 36 28.01 -16.05 8.84
CA TYR A 36 29.32 -15.53 8.56
C TYR A 36 30.12 -15.37 9.84
N GLU A 37 31.44 -15.53 9.75
CA GLU A 37 32.38 -15.34 10.86
C GLU A 37 33.46 -14.34 10.42
N VAL A 38 33.63 -13.30 11.24
CA VAL A 38 34.69 -12.31 11.10
C VAL A 38 35.59 -12.43 12.33
N LYS A 39 36.89 -12.53 12.14
CA LYS A 39 37.88 -12.52 13.24
C LYS A 39 38.21 -11.08 13.62
N GLU A 40 38.21 -10.79 14.92
CA GLU A 40 38.65 -9.52 15.47
C GLU A 40 40.13 -9.55 15.87
N SER A 41 40.72 -8.38 15.99
CA SER A 41 42.15 -8.22 16.36
C SER A 41 42.43 -8.68 17.78
N ASP A 42 41.43 -8.73 18.68
CA ASP A 42 41.52 -9.24 20.05
C ASP A 42 41.47 -10.77 20.15
N GLY A 43 41.42 -11.48 19.01
CA GLY A 43 41.29 -12.93 18.94
C GLY A 43 39.85 -13.43 19.07
N GLY A 44 38.86 -12.54 19.27
CA GLY A 44 37.44 -12.86 19.30
C GLY A 44 36.87 -13.15 17.91
N SER A 45 35.67 -13.72 17.86
CA SER A 45 34.91 -13.92 16.63
C SER A 45 33.59 -13.19 16.71
N VAL A 46 33.24 -12.52 15.59
CA VAL A 46 31.91 -11.96 15.36
C VAL A 46 31.17 -12.90 14.43
N TYR A 47 30.11 -13.51 14.90
CA TYR A 47 29.22 -14.34 14.11
C TYR A 47 28.05 -13.48 13.63
N ILE A 48 27.69 -13.56 12.37
CA ILE A 48 26.61 -12.81 11.77
C ILE A 48 25.64 -13.78 11.13
N ALA A 49 24.37 -13.79 11.59
CA ALA A 49 23.33 -14.65 11.08
C ALA A 49 22.01 -13.90 10.91
N ALA A 50 21.11 -14.43 10.08
CA ALA A 50 19.82 -13.80 9.79
C ALA A 50 18.67 -14.51 10.51
N ALA A 51 17.62 -13.72 10.86
CA ALA A 51 16.35 -14.23 11.37
C ALA A 51 15.41 -14.68 10.24
N ALA A 52 15.52 -14.12 9.03
CA ALA A 52 14.56 -14.29 7.92
C ALA A 52 13.12 -13.89 8.28
N GLY A 53 12.95 -12.89 9.16
CA GLY A 53 11.68 -12.39 9.68
C GLY A 53 11.34 -12.88 11.08
N HIS A 54 10.06 -12.85 11.46
CA HIS A 54 9.62 -13.29 12.80
C HIS A 54 9.76 -14.79 12.99
N LEU A 55 10.66 -15.19 13.90
CA LEU A 55 10.85 -16.58 14.30
C LEU A 55 9.89 -17.01 15.41
N PHE A 56 9.27 -16.06 16.08
CA PHE A 56 8.29 -16.28 17.15
C PHE A 56 6.95 -15.63 16.80
N THR A 57 5.88 -16.21 17.30
CA THR A 57 4.51 -15.69 17.17
C THR A 57 3.75 -15.93 18.48
N LEU A 58 2.71 -15.13 18.70
CA LEU A 58 1.84 -15.33 19.86
C LEU A 58 0.89 -16.50 19.63
N LYS A 59 0.63 -17.26 20.65
CA LYS A 59 -0.30 -18.37 20.70
C LYS A 59 -1.06 -18.37 22.04
N GLN A 60 -2.28 -18.85 22.02
CA GLN A 60 -3.07 -19.11 23.21
C GLN A 60 -2.41 -20.24 24.04
N LYS A 61 -2.25 -20.04 25.36
CA LYS A 61 -1.66 -21.04 26.27
C LYS A 61 -2.50 -22.31 26.40
N ASN A 62 -3.81 -22.17 26.52
CA ASN A 62 -4.72 -23.27 26.65
C ASN A 62 -5.38 -23.64 25.30
N THR A 63 -5.98 -24.84 25.22
CA THR A 63 -6.65 -25.35 24.02
C THR A 63 -8.13 -24.98 23.96
N ALA A 64 -8.66 -24.16 24.87
CA ALA A 64 -10.05 -23.76 24.92
C ALA A 64 -10.47 -22.99 23.65
N LYS A 65 -11.59 -23.37 23.06
CA LYS A 65 -12.13 -22.74 21.85
C LYS A 65 -12.99 -21.50 22.15
N GLY A 66 -13.12 -21.13 23.43
CA GLY A 66 -13.92 -19.97 23.85
C GLY A 66 -13.30 -18.63 23.53
N PHE A 67 -14.02 -17.56 23.85
CA PHE A 67 -13.59 -16.18 23.89
C PHE A 67 -14.34 -15.43 25.00
N PRO A 68 -13.75 -14.41 25.66
CA PRO A 68 -12.46 -13.78 25.32
C PRO A 68 -11.25 -14.64 25.72
N VAL A 69 -10.13 -14.46 24.97
CA VAL A 69 -8.85 -15.10 25.21
C VAL A 69 -7.82 -14.01 25.48
N PHE A 70 -7.16 -14.09 26.65
CA PHE A 70 -6.08 -13.16 27.06
C PHE A 70 -4.85 -13.88 27.59
N GLU A 71 -4.91 -15.21 27.77
CA GLU A 71 -3.77 -16.01 28.17
C GLU A 71 -2.98 -16.46 26.95
N ILE A 72 -1.83 -15.84 26.74
CA ILE A 72 -0.99 -16.04 25.58
C ILE A 72 0.47 -16.25 25.96
N GLU A 73 1.22 -16.78 25.02
CA GLU A 73 2.66 -16.97 25.11
C GLU A 73 3.31 -16.81 23.74
N TRP A 74 4.55 -16.40 23.73
CA TRP A 74 5.37 -16.47 22.54
C TRP A 74 5.84 -17.91 22.32
N VAL A 75 5.68 -18.39 21.09
CA VAL A 75 6.15 -19.72 20.68
C VAL A 75 6.86 -19.63 19.32
N PRO A 76 7.74 -20.58 18.99
CA PRO A 76 8.35 -20.63 17.67
C PRO A 76 7.29 -20.72 16.56
N SER A 77 7.41 -19.87 15.52
CA SER A 77 6.40 -19.74 14.44
C SER A 77 6.14 -21.06 13.70
N TYR A 78 7.16 -21.91 13.55
CA TYR A 78 7.02 -23.21 12.91
C TYR A 78 6.12 -24.20 13.67
N THR A 79 5.87 -23.98 14.95
CA THR A 79 4.96 -24.83 15.76
C THR A 79 3.49 -24.51 15.52
N VAL A 80 3.19 -23.32 14.98
CA VAL A 80 1.83 -22.82 14.77
C VAL A 80 1.41 -22.90 13.29
N SER A 81 2.34 -22.70 12.37
CA SER A 81 2.05 -22.62 10.94
C SER A 81 2.98 -23.50 10.12
N LYS A 82 2.39 -24.39 9.31
CA LYS A 82 3.16 -25.18 8.32
C LYS A 82 3.91 -24.30 7.31
N ALA A 83 3.36 -23.15 6.94
CA ALA A 83 4.01 -22.19 6.04
C ALA A 83 5.27 -21.57 6.68
N ALA A 84 5.34 -21.50 8.01
CA ALA A 84 6.49 -20.99 8.75
C ALA A 84 7.52 -22.09 9.10
N TYR A 85 7.38 -23.32 8.61
CA TYR A 85 8.30 -24.41 8.97
C TYR A 85 9.77 -24.13 8.64
N PHE A 86 10.04 -23.35 7.59
CA PHE A 86 11.39 -22.92 7.24
C PHE A 86 12.08 -22.13 8.35
N THR A 87 11.34 -21.44 9.24
CA THR A 87 11.89 -20.64 10.34
C THR A 87 12.61 -21.50 11.38
N LYS A 88 12.30 -22.81 11.45
CA LYS A 88 12.96 -23.75 12.35
C LYS A 88 14.47 -23.80 12.13
N SER A 89 14.91 -23.93 10.87
CA SER A 89 16.33 -24.00 10.53
C SER A 89 17.09 -22.71 10.92
N TYR A 90 16.45 -21.56 10.76
CA TYR A 90 17.04 -20.28 11.17
C TYR A 90 17.16 -20.16 12.68
N LEU A 91 16.11 -20.54 13.43
CA LEU A 91 16.14 -20.54 14.88
C LEU A 91 17.19 -21.51 15.42
N ASP A 92 17.23 -22.75 14.95
CA ASP A 92 18.20 -23.76 15.36
C ASP A 92 19.66 -23.28 15.13
N THR A 93 19.90 -22.61 14.00
CA THR A 93 21.22 -22.04 13.67
C THR A 93 21.60 -20.92 14.65
N LEU A 94 20.69 -19.98 14.92
CA LEU A 94 20.92 -18.87 15.83
C LEU A 94 21.15 -19.34 17.27
N LEU A 95 20.41 -20.36 17.73
CA LEU A 95 20.60 -20.97 19.04
C LEU A 95 21.95 -21.68 19.16
N ALA A 96 22.36 -22.42 18.12
CA ALA A 96 23.64 -23.13 18.12
C ALA A 96 24.84 -22.17 18.16
N ILE A 97 24.77 -21.06 17.42
CA ILE A 97 25.82 -20.03 17.40
C ILE A 97 25.78 -19.23 18.70
N GLY A 98 24.59 -18.84 19.17
CA GLY A 98 24.41 -18.01 20.35
C GLY A 98 25.02 -18.60 21.62
N LYS A 99 25.02 -19.93 21.77
CA LYS A 99 25.67 -20.64 22.91
C LYS A 99 27.18 -20.38 23.02
N ARG A 100 27.81 -19.89 21.95
CA ARG A 100 29.27 -19.60 21.89
C ARG A 100 29.59 -18.13 22.12
N CYS A 101 28.55 -17.30 22.27
CA CYS A 101 28.68 -15.85 22.33
C CYS A 101 28.28 -15.31 23.69
N SER A 102 28.94 -14.23 24.09
CA SER A 102 28.67 -13.50 25.32
C SER A 102 28.15 -12.07 25.12
N LEU A 103 28.18 -11.56 23.89
CA LEU A 103 27.58 -10.28 23.51
C LEU A 103 26.65 -10.50 22.33
N PHE A 104 25.44 -9.94 22.41
CA PHE A 104 24.37 -10.08 21.43
C PHE A 104 24.03 -8.72 20.85
N ILE A 105 24.00 -8.61 19.53
CA ILE A 105 23.78 -7.36 18.82
C ILE A 105 22.56 -7.53 17.92
N ASN A 106 21.47 -6.82 18.24
CA ASN A 106 20.33 -6.74 17.35
C ASN A 106 20.61 -5.77 16.20
N ALA A 107 20.80 -6.30 15.00
CA ALA A 107 21.01 -5.59 13.73
C ALA A 107 19.86 -5.81 12.74
N CYS A 108 18.66 -6.19 13.22
CA CYS A 108 17.45 -6.13 12.40
C CYS A 108 17.13 -4.67 12.02
N ASP A 109 16.26 -4.48 11.05
CA ASP A 109 15.85 -3.14 10.62
C ASP A 109 15.50 -2.26 11.84
N TYR A 110 15.87 -0.96 11.79
CA TYR A 110 15.72 -0.10 12.96
C TYR A 110 14.30 0.46 13.05
N ASP A 111 13.35 -0.45 13.23
CA ASP A 111 11.94 -0.15 13.52
C ASP A 111 11.43 -1.04 14.68
N ILE A 112 10.17 -0.83 15.06
CA ILE A 112 9.52 -1.58 16.16
C ILE A 112 9.53 -3.09 15.86
N GLU A 113 9.26 -3.49 14.61
CA GLU A 113 9.21 -4.90 14.20
C GLU A 113 10.59 -5.56 14.29
N GLY A 114 11.63 -4.94 13.73
CA GLY A 114 13.00 -5.45 13.82
C GLY A 114 13.52 -5.51 15.27
N THR A 115 13.07 -4.57 16.11
CA THR A 115 13.40 -4.61 17.54
C THR A 115 12.80 -5.84 18.21
N VAL A 116 11.53 -6.17 17.94
CA VAL A 116 10.86 -7.38 18.49
C VAL A 116 11.49 -8.67 17.93
N ILE A 117 11.77 -8.72 16.61
CA ILE A 117 12.38 -9.89 15.97
C ILE A 117 13.68 -10.27 16.67
N GLY A 118 14.65 -9.34 16.71
CA GLY A 118 15.97 -9.62 17.29
C GLY A 118 15.94 -9.88 18.77
N THR A 119 15.13 -9.12 19.53
CA THR A 119 15.02 -9.26 20.99
C THR A 119 14.44 -10.61 21.39
N ASN A 120 13.38 -11.08 20.72
CA ASN A 120 12.80 -12.40 21.04
C ASN A 120 13.79 -13.55 20.80
N ILE A 121 14.63 -13.44 19.79
CA ILE A 121 15.70 -14.42 19.52
C ILE A 121 16.74 -14.36 20.64
N ILE A 122 17.17 -13.17 21.05
CA ILE A 122 18.16 -12.97 22.11
C ILE A 122 17.63 -13.52 23.44
N LYS A 123 16.36 -13.24 23.79
CA LYS A 123 15.71 -13.80 24.98
C LYS A 123 15.76 -15.34 24.99
N GLN A 124 15.42 -15.94 23.83
CA GLN A 124 15.47 -17.40 23.69
C GLN A 124 16.91 -17.95 23.83
N ILE A 125 17.92 -17.23 23.33
CA ILE A 125 19.32 -17.66 23.46
C ILE A 125 19.80 -17.57 24.91
N ILE A 126 19.55 -16.44 25.57
CA ILE A 126 20.09 -16.16 26.92
C ILE A 126 19.37 -17.00 27.97
N ASN A 127 18.05 -17.03 27.94
CA ASN A 127 17.24 -17.59 29.01
C ASN A 127 16.67 -18.98 28.67
N ASN A 128 16.89 -19.46 27.44
CA ASN A 128 16.20 -20.61 26.87
C ASN A 128 14.66 -20.51 26.91
N ASP A 129 14.14 -19.30 27.08
CA ASP A 129 12.72 -18.97 27.14
C ASP A 129 12.43 -17.56 26.59
N VAL A 130 11.69 -17.51 25.51
CA VAL A 130 11.29 -16.25 24.86
C VAL A 130 10.28 -15.44 25.69
N ASN A 131 9.58 -16.08 26.64
CA ASN A 131 8.58 -15.44 27.51
C ASN A 131 9.19 -14.79 28.76
N SER A 132 10.46 -15.06 29.05
CA SER A 132 11.16 -14.45 30.17
C SER A 132 11.48 -12.97 29.97
N GLY A 133 11.89 -12.29 31.01
CA GLY A 133 12.48 -10.95 30.93
C GLY A 133 13.80 -10.97 30.14
N ILE A 134 14.33 -9.79 29.80
CA ILE A 134 15.62 -9.65 29.14
C ILE A 134 16.67 -9.10 30.10
N THR A 135 17.84 -9.75 30.16
CA THR A 135 19.02 -9.19 30.82
C THR A 135 19.78 -8.35 29.85
N THR A 136 19.85 -7.03 30.08
CA THR A 136 20.30 -6.04 29.07
C THR A 136 21.80 -5.82 29.02
N GLY A 137 22.56 -6.20 30.05
CA GLY A 137 23.99 -5.86 30.20
C GLY A 137 24.90 -6.32 29.05
N ASN A 138 24.51 -7.38 28.36
CA ASN A 138 25.24 -7.94 27.22
C ASN A 138 24.43 -7.89 25.89
N VAL A 139 23.47 -6.96 25.79
CA VAL A 139 22.66 -6.75 24.60
C VAL A 139 22.90 -5.34 24.06
N LYS A 140 23.19 -5.22 22.76
CA LYS A 140 23.39 -3.96 22.07
C LYS A 140 22.51 -3.85 20.85
N ARG A 141 22.34 -2.62 20.36
CA ARG A 141 21.55 -2.29 19.17
C ARG A 141 22.41 -1.64 18.11
N MET A 142 22.45 -2.23 16.92
CA MET A 142 23.12 -1.65 15.75
C MET A 142 22.08 -0.81 14.96
N LYS A 143 22.32 0.50 14.86
CA LYS A 143 21.41 1.46 14.19
C LYS A 143 22.01 1.91 12.88
N PHE A 144 21.33 1.64 11.77
CA PHE A 144 21.71 2.08 10.42
C PHE A 144 20.46 2.42 9.60
N SER A 145 20.61 3.36 8.68
CA SER A 145 19.55 3.77 7.74
C SER A 145 19.83 3.33 6.32
N THR A 146 21.06 2.91 6.01
CA THR A 146 21.41 2.27 4.74
C THR A 146 22.21 1.01 4.99
N THR A 147 22.28 0.13 4.00
CA THR A 147 23.13 -1.07 4.06
C THR A 147 24.45 -0.88 3.29
N THR A 148 24.92 0.37 3.18
CA THR A 148 26.26 0.68 2.63
C THR A 148 27.36 0.22 3.59
N ASN A 149 28.57 -0.07 3.06
CA ASN A 149 29.68 -0.50 3.90
C ASN A 149 30.03 0.54 4.96
N GLU A 150 29.98 1.82 4.60
CA GLU A 150 30.31 2.93 5.49
C GLU A 150 29.32 3.03 6.66
N ASP A 151 28.01 3.01 6.35
CA ASP A 151 26.97 3.13 7.39
C ASP A 151 26.95 1.90 8.31
N LEU A 152 27.13 0.69 7.75
CA LEU A 152 27.20 -0.55 8.53
C LEU A 152 28.43 -0.61 9.42
N LEU A 153 29.60 -0.17 8.93
CA LEU A 153 30.83 -0.12 9.74
C LEU A 153 30.70 0.92 10.86
N ASN A 154 30.19 2.11 10.55
CA ASN A 154 29.92 3.14 11.53
C ASN A 154 28.92 2.67 12.61
N ALA A 155 27.83 2.00 12.20
CA ALA A 155 26.85 1.46 13.13
C ALA A 155 27.42 0.35 14.02
N TYR A 156 28.38 -0.44 13.54
CA TYR A 156 29.06 -1.46 14.33
C TYR A 156 30.06 -0.87 15.33
N THR A 157 30.77 0.18 14.95
CA THR A 157 31.72 0.88 15.86
C THR A 157 31.00 1.70 16.93
N ASN A 158 29.77 2.16 16.66
CA ASN A 158 28.96 3.00 17.54
C ASN A 158 27.67 2.29 17.95
N LEU A 159 27.80 1.16 18.62
CA LEU A 159 26.64 0.39 19.11
C LEU A 159 25.88 1.17 20.17
N ASN A 160 24.56 1.21 20.04
CA ASN A 160 23.68 1.74 21.07
C ASN A 160 23.37 0.69 22.13
N ASP A 161 22.88 1.13 23.27
CA ASP A 161 22.32 0.25 24.30
C ASP A 161 21.01 -0.38 23.81
N PHE A 162 20.57 -1.39 24.54
CA PHE A 162 19.30 -2.05 24.27
C PHE A 162 18.13 -1.06 24.37
N ASP A 163 17.33 -1.01 23.33
CA ASP A 163 16.16 -0.12 23.23
C ASP A 163 14.92 -0.78 23.84
N SER A 164 14.80 -0.71 25.16
CA SER A 164 13.72 -1.34 25.92
C SER A 164 12.35 -0.75 25.57
N LEU A 165 12.26 0.58 25.39
CA LEU A 165 10.99 1.24 25.14
C LEU A 165 10.41 0.88 23.75
N ASN A 166 11.25 0.82 22.72
CA ASN A 166 10.83 0.34 21.41
C ASN A 166 10.43 -1.14 21.44
N PHE A 167 11.14 -1.97 22.22
CA PHE A 167 10.76 -3.37 22.40
C PHE A 167 9.40 -3.50 23.08
N GLU A 168 9.19 -2.80 24.20
CA GLU A 168 7.93 -2.85 24.94
C GLU A 168 6.75 -2.33 24.11
N ALA A 169 6.93 -1.25 23.36
CA ALA A 169 5.91 -0.73 22.45
C ALA A 169 5.55 -1.73 21.35
N GLY A 170 6.57 -2.38 20.76
CA GLY A 170 6.39 -3.41 19.74
C GLY A 170 5.71 -4.67 20.29
N GLU A 171 6.16 -5.17 21.43
CA GLU A 171 5.57 -6.33 22.11
C GLU A 171 4.10 -6.06 22.46
N THR A 172 3.79 -4.87 23.02
CA THR A 172 2.42 -4.44 23.35
C THR A 172 1.54 -4.41 22.10
N ARG A 173 2.05 -3.88 20.99
CA ARG A 173 1.32 -3.87 19.71
C ARG A 173 0.97 -5.28 19.25
N HIS A 174 1.93 -6.21 19.26
CA HIS A 174 1.69 -7.60 18.88
C HIS A 174 0.64 -8.25 19.79
N ILE A 175 0.71 -8.02 21.10
CA ILE A 175 -0.24 -8.56 22.09
C ILE A 175 -1.67 -8.02 21.82
N ILE A 176 -1.83 -6.70 21.68
CA ILE A 176 -3.13 -6.07 21.47
C ILE A 176 -3.72 -6.48 20.12
N ASP A 177 -2.93 -6.47 19.05
CA ASP A 177 -3.40 -6.86 17.72
C ASP A 177 -3.77 -8.35 17.69
N TRP A 178 -3.07 -9.21 18.42
CA TRP A 178 -3.44 -10.61 18.59
C TRP A 178 -4.73 -10.78 19.39
N PHE A 179 -4.88 -10.09 20.53
CA PHE A 179 -6.12 -10.13 21.33
C PHE A 179 -7.31 -9.71 20.51
N TRP A 180 -7.17 -8.60 19.78
CA TRP A 180 -8.24 -8.11 18.92
C TRP A 180 -8.57 -9.12 17.83
N GLY A 181 -7.55 -9.53 17.07
CA GLY A 181 -7.71 -10.42 15.93
C GLY A 181 -8.37 -11.75 16.27
N ILE A 182 -7.93 -12.42 17.34
CA ILE A 182 -8.48 -13.73 17.73
C ILE A 182 -9.89 -13.60 18.29
N ASN A 183 -10.12 -12.63 19.18
CA ASN A 183 -11.39 -12.51 19.88
C ASN A 183 -12.51 -12.06 18.94
N MET A 184 -12.30 -11.02 18.15
CA MET A 184 -13.30 -10.54 17.19
C MET A 184 -13.56 -11.54 16.07
N SER A 185 -12.51 -12.21 15.58
CA SER A 185 -12.68 -13.24 14.55
C SER A 185 -13.43 -14.46 15.04
N ARG A 186 -13.16 -14.91 16.28
CA ARG A 186 -13.93 -16.03 16.89
C ARG A 186 -15.38 -15.66 17.12
N ALA A 187 -15.66 -14.45 17.62
CA ALA A 187 -17.03 -13.97 17.81
C ALA A 187 -17.82 -13.99 16.49
N LEU A 188 -17.25 -13.42 15.42
CA LEU A 188 -17.88 -13.40 14.10
C LEU A 188 -18.07 -14.80 13.50
N MET A 189 -17.04 -15.67 13.60
CA MET A 189 -17.14 -17.05 13.10
C MET A 189 -18.17 -17.87 13.88
N ARG A 190 -18.30 -17.66 15.18
CA ARG A 190 -19.31 -18.33 16.01
C ARG A 190 -20.72 -17.91 15.62
N ALA A 191 -20.97 -16.60 15.46
CA ALA A 191 -22.25 -16.08 14.98
C ALA A 191 -22.68 -16.69 13.63
N LEU A 192 -21.73 -16.84 12.69
CA LEU A 192 -21.98 -17.52 11.40
C LEU A 192 -22.25 -19.02 11.58
N THR A 193 -21.44 -19.71 12.39
CA THR A 193 -21.58 -21.15 12.59
C THR A 193 -22.91 -21.50 13.27
N ALA A 194 -23.38 -20.69 14.23
CA ALA A 194 -24.72 -20.82 14.84
C ALA A 194 -25.84 -20.69 13.81
N ASN A 195 -25.62 -20.02 12.69
CA ASN A 195 -26.54 -19.89 11.57
C ASN A 195 -26.28 -20.88 10.42
N GLY A 196 -25.47 -21.93 10.65
CA GLY A 196 -25.20 -23.00 9.68
C GLY A 196 -24.13 -22.68 8.64
N ILE A 197 -23.40 -21.57 8.75
CA ILE A 197 -22.37 -21.15 7.79
C ILE A 197 -20.97 -21.36 8.35
N ARG A 198 -20.13 -22.11 7.63
CA ARG A 198 -18.71 -22.29 7.94
C ARG A 198 -17.85 -21.45 6.99
N ARG A 199 -17.54 -20.23 7.38
CA ARG A 199 -16.67 -19.31 6.61
C ARG A 199 -15.68 -18.65 7.54
N VAL A 200 -14.41 -18.53 7.09
CA VAL A 200 -13.38 -17.79 7.83
C VAL A 200 -13.60 -16.29 7.61
N ILE A 201 -13.95 -15.61 8.68
CA ILE A 201 -14.06 -14.15 8.74
C ILE A 201 -13.03 -13.67 9.75
N SER A 202 -12.37 -12.59 9.45
CA SER A 202 -11.49 -11.92 10.40
C SER A 202 -11.66 -10.41 10.32
N ILE A 203 -11.56 -9.77 11.46
CA ILE A 203 -11.52 -8.32 11.54
C ILE A 203 -10.46 -7.91 12.55
N GLY A 204 -9.43 -7.23 12.07
CA GLY A 204 -8.39 -6.66 12.90
C GLY A 204 -8.75 -5.27 13.39
N ARG A 205 -8.02 -4.76 14.37
CA ARG A 205 -8.25 -3.47 15.01
C ARG A 205 -8.34 -2.31 14.02
N VAL A 206 -7.43 -2.22 13.07
CA VAL A 206 -7.43 -1.19 12.02
C VAL A 206 -8.28 -1.58 10.81
N GLN A 207 -8.52 -2.87 10.58
CA GLN A 207 -9.35 -3.35 9.46
C GLN A 207 -10.81 -2.92 9.58
N GLY A 208 -11.35 -2.89 10.81
CA GLY A 208 -12.71 -2.43 11.08
C GLY A 208 -12.95 -0.99 10.64
N PRO A 209 -12.21 -0.01 11.17
CA PRO A 209 -12.29 1.38 10.73
C PRO A 209 -12.01 1.58 9.24
N ALA A 210 -11.05 0.85 8.66
CA ALA A 210 -10.78 0.93 7.22
C ALA A 210 -11.97 0.44 6.38
N LEU A 211 -12.64 -0.65 6.79
CA LEU A 211 -13.88 -1.11 6.17
C LEU A 211 -15.00 -0.08 6.33
N ALA A 212 -15.13 0.54 7.51
CA ALA A 212 -16.14 1.55 7.79
C ALA A 212 -16.00 2.78 6.88
N ILE A 213 -14.77 3.28 6.68
CA ILE A 213 -14.48 4.39 5.76
C ILE A 213 -14.95 4.04 4.33
N LEU A 214 -14.62 2.85 3.86
CA LEU A 214 -14.98 2.40 2.52
C LEU A 214 -16.48 2.17 2.38
N ALA A 215 -17.13 1.57 3.39
CA ALA A 215 -18.54 1.29 3.38
C ALA A 215 -19.39 2.58 3.42
N LYS A 216 -19.00 3.56 4.24
CA LYS A 216 -19.66 4.87 4.27
C LYS A 216 -19.59 5.54 2.89
N ARG A 217 -18.40 5.54 2.24
CA ARG A 217 -18.22 6.07 0.89
C ARG A 217 -19.05 5.31 -0.15
N GLU A 218 -19.13 3.98 -0.08
CA GLU A 218 -19.95 3.17 -0.99
C GLU A 218 -21.45 3.47 -0.82
N LEU A 219 -21.93 3.64 0.42
CA LEU A 219 -23.31 4.01 0.70
C LEU A 219 -23.64 5.42 0.23
N GLU A 220 -22.71 6.38 0.40
CA GLU A 220 -22.83 7.73 -0.14
C GLU A 220 -22.97 7.71 -1.66
N ILE A 221 -22.15 6.94 -2.37
CA ILE A 221 -22.23 6.76 -3.82
C ILE A 221 -23.56 6.13 -4.25
N ARG A 222 -24.03 5.11 -3.53
CA ARG A 222 -25.30 4.42 -3.85
C ARG A 222 -26.55 5.27 -3.61
N ARG A 223 -26.48 6.18 -2.64
CA ARG A 223 -27.57 7.11 -2.32
C ARG A 223 -27.54 8.38 -3.17
N PHE A 224 -26.46 8.59 -3.90
CA PHE A 224 -26.27 9.79 -4.69
C PHE A 224 -27.28 9.85 -5.83
N ILE A 225 -28.03 10.95 -5.88
CA ILE A 225 -28.95 11.27 -6.97
C ILE A 225 -28.25 12.29 -7.87
N SER A 226 -28.08 11.96 -9.14
CA SER A 226 -27.46 12.85 -10.13
C SER A 226 -28.46 13.90 -10.58
N GLU A 227 -28.11 15.17 -10.35
CA GLU A 227 -28.91 16.33 -10.75
C GLU A 227 -28.31 16.96 -12.00
N PRO A 228 -29.12 17.45 -12.96
CA PRO A 228 -28.64 18.22 -14.09
C PRO A 228 -28.15 19.61 -13.62
N PHE A 229 -27.21 20.15 -14.36
CA PHE A 229 -26.80 21.55 -14.26
C PHE A 229 -26.38 22.06 -15.64
N TRP A 230 -26.36 23.36 -15.80
CA TRP A 230 -25.99 24.02 -17.06
C TRP A 230 -24.82 24.99 -16.83
N GLU A 231 -23.85 24.94 -17.71
CA GLU A 231 -22.76 25.91 -17.80
C GLU A 231 -22.91 26.70 -19.07
N VAL A 232 -22.88 28.04 -19.01
CA VAL A 232 -22.82 28.89 -20.18
C VAL A 232 -21.35 29.19 -20.49
N LEU A 233 -20.96 28.94 -21.72
CA LEU A 233 -19.56 28.94 -22.16
C LEU A 233 -19.41 29.87 -23.37
N LEU A 234 -18.37 30.71 -23.32
CA LEU A 234 -17.95 31.59 -24.40
C LEU A 234 -16.59 31.10 -24.92
N VAL A 235 -16.46 30.94 -26.23
CA VAL A 235 -15.18 30.60 -26.88
C VAL A 235 -14.67 31.83 -27.65
N ALA A 236 -13.43 32.18 -27.36
CA ALA A 236 -12.72 33.26 -28.01
C ALA A 236 -11.23 32.92 -28.17
N ASN A 237 -10.65 33.15 -29.34
CA ASN A 237 -9.25 32.81 -29.66
C ASN A 237 -8.90 31.36 -29.24
N GLY A 238 -9.81 30.40 -29.59
CA GLY A 238 -9.64 28.99 -29.26
C GLY A 238 -9.73 28.66 -27.75
N THR A 239 -9.97 29.66 -26.89
CA THR A 239 -10.07 29.49 -25.44
C THR A 239 -11.52 29.46 -24.97
N THR A 240 -11.86 28.52 -24.12
CA THR A 240 -13.18 28.43 -23.49
C THR A 240 -13.17 29.18 -22.16
N PHE A 241 -14.09 30.14 -22.05
CA PHE A 241 -14.38 30.91 -20.83
C PHE A 241 -15.69 30.43 -20.24
N LYS A 242 -15.75 30.33 -18.91
CA LYS A 242 -16.95 29.93 -18.18
C LYS A 242 -17.65 31.14 -17.57
N ASN A 243 -18.98 31.15 -17.65
CA ASN A 243 -19.75 32.20 -16.98
C ASN A 243 -19.51 32.16 -15.46
N ALA A 244 -19.45 33.31 -14.83
CA ALA A 244 -19.15 33.47 -13.38
C ALA A 244 -20.18 32.77 -12.46
N LYS A 245 -21.40 32.52 -12.92
CA LYS A 245 -22.41 31.75 -12.18
C LYS A 245 -22.08 30.26 -12.09
N GLY A 246 -21.10 29.79 -12.88
CA GLY A 246 -20.60 28.40 -12.86
C GLY A 246 -21.68 27.38 -13.23
N ALA A 247 -21.86 26.36 -12.39
CA ALA A 247 -22.87 25.31 -12.58
C ALA A 247 -24.27 25.82 -12.14
N ILE A 248 -25.11 26.19 -13.07
CA ILE A 248 -26.46 26.72 -12.85
C ILE A 248 -27.45 25.57 -12.76
N LYS A 249 -28.24 25.49 -11.71
CA LYS A 249 -29.21 24.37 -11.47
C LYS A 249 -30.52 24.55 -12.23
N GLU A 250 -30.88 25.77 -12.56
CA GLU A 250 -32.14 26.08 -13.26
C GLU A 250 -31.86 26.42 -14.71
N LYS A 251 -32.45 25.66 -15.63
CA LYS A 251 -32.23 25.82 -17.08
C LYS A 251 -32.63 27.21 -17.57
N ALA A 252 -33.75 27.73 -17.07
CA ALA A 252 -34.24 29.07 -17.46
C ALA A 252 -33.22 30.19 -17.15
N ILE A 253 -32.54 30.11 -15.99
CA ILE A 253 -31.48 31.08 -15.63
C ILE A 253 -30.29 30.97 -16.60
N ALA A 254 -29.94 29.76 -16.99
CA ALA A 254 -28.85 29.53 -17.93
C ALA A 254 -29.21 30.03 -19.36
N GLU A 255 -30.46 29.85 -19.74
CA GLU A 255 -31.03 30.42 -21.01
C GLU A 255 -31.05 31.93 -20.99
N GLU A 256 -31.43 32.56 -19.88
CA GLU A 256 -31.40 34.02 -19.69
C GLU A 256 -29.97 34.57 -19.83
N VAL A 257 -28.97 33.93 -19.17
CA VAL A 257 -27.56 34.31 -19.31
C VAL A 257 -27.08 34.19 -20.75
N LEU A 258 -27.46 33.12 -21.44
CA LEU A 258 -27.10 32.90 -22.84
C LEU A 258 -27.69 33.99 -23.72
N GLU A 259 -28.97 34.31 -23.60
CA GLU A 259 -29.64 35.33 -24.44
C GLU A 259 -29.13 36.74 -24.16
N LYS A 260 -28.85 37.11 -22.91
CA LYS A 260 -28.19 38.39 -22.56
C LYS A 260 -26.85 38.57 -23.20
N SER A 261 -26.08 37.51 -23.34
CA SER A 261 -24.72 37.54 -23.91
C SER A 261 -24.71 37.41 -25.42
N LYS A 262 -25.83 36.95 -26.04
CA LYS A 262 -25.92 36.65 -27.47
C LYS A 262 -26.06 37.94 -28.29
N GLY A 263 -25.09 38.16 -29.16
CA GLY A 263 -25.07 39.37 -29.99
C GLY A 263 -24.65 40.65 -29.27
N ALA A 264 -24.37 40.55 -27.96
CA ALA A 264 -23.84 41.68 -27.18
C ALA A 264 -22.38 41.96 -27.56
N GLU A 265 -21.95 43.21 -27.40
CA GLU A 265 -20.52 43.52 -27.47
C GLU A 265 -19.81 42.83 -26.32
N ALA A 266 -18.70 42.14 -26.66
CA ALA A 266 -17.86 41.51 -25.67
C ALA A 266 -16.50 42.19 -25.63
N PHE A 267 -15.97 42.40 -24.43
CA PHE A 267 -14.66 43.01 -24.23
C PHE A 267 -13.95 42.39 -23.04
N VAL A 268 -12.63 42.43 -23.04
CA VAL A 268 -11.82 42.01 -21.93
C VAL A 268 -11.96 43.06 -20.82
N GLU A 269 -12.73 42.73 -19.78
CA GLU A 269 -12.91 43.61 -18.63
C GLU A 269 -11.65 43.62 -17.74
N ARG A 270 -11.00 42.48 -17.59
CA ARG A 270 -9.80 42.33 -16.76
C ARG A 270 -8.86 41.27 -17.33
N SER A 271 -7.58 41.61 -17.38
CA SER A 271 -6.51 40.65 -17.68
C SER A 271 -5.41 40.80 -16.62
N LYS A 272 -5.44 39.93 -15.59
CA LYS A 272 -4.54 40.02 -14.46
C LYS A 272 -3.50 38.91 -14.54
N LYS A 273 -2.21 39.29 -14.56
CA LYS A 273 -1.09 38.40 -14.48
C LYS A 273 -0.55 38.38 -13.03
N SER A 274 -0.20 37.21 -12.56
CA SER A 274 0.46 37.02 -11.28
C SER A 274 1.51 35.92 -11.40
N GLU A 275 2.69 36.18 -10.86
CA GLU A 275 3.76 35.19 -10.80
C GLU A 275 3.85 34.62 -9.39
N TYR A 276 4.08 33.30 -9.29
CA TYR A 276 4.34 32.66 -8.03
C TYR A 276 5.42 31.58 -8.17
N ALA A 277 6.18 31.41 -7.11
CA ALA A 277 7.21 30.39 -7.04
C ALA A 277 6.59 29.04 -6.64
N LEU A 278 6.77 28.02 -7.47
CA LEU A 278 6.36 26.66 -7.17
C LEU A 278 7.51 25.91 -6.54
N ARG A 279 7.34 25.57 -5.26
CA ARG A 279 8.34 24.86 -4.47
C ARG A 279 8.54 23.44 -4.96
N PRO A 280 9.79 22.90 -4.98
CA PRO A 280 10.04 21.49 -5.20
C PRO A 280 9.30 20.61 -4.19
N TYR A 281 8.88 19.45 -4.63
CA TYR A 281 8.37 18.44 -3.72
C TYR A 281 9.49 17.95 -2.77
N PRO A 282 9.22 17.66 -1.51
CA PRO A 282 10.20 17.10 -0.59
C PRO A 282 10.63 15.69 -1.00
N PRO A 283 11.74 15.18 -0.48
CA PRO A 283 12.10 13.77 -0.61
C PRO A 283 10.98 12.85 -0.14
N PHE A 284 10.92 11.64 -0.69
CA PHE A 284 9.85 10.70 -0.37
C PHE A 284 9.90 10.19 1.07
N ASN A 285 8.74 10.13 1.71
CA ASN A 285 8.43 9.11 2.71
C ASN A 285 7.77 7.90 2.01
N LEU A 286 7.46 6.84 2.77
CA LEU A 286 6.86 5.64 2.19
C LEU A 286 5.49 5.90 1.53
N THR A 287 4.61 6.64 2.20
CA THR A 287 3.26 6.89 1.69
C THR A 287 3.28 7.72 0.40
N ASP A 288 4.12 8.75 0.34
CA ASP A 288 4.27 9.58 -0.85
C ASP A 288 4.86 8.77 -2.02
N LEU A 289 5.83 7.87 -1.75
CA LEU A 289 6.37 6.96 -2.76
C LEU A 289 5.29 6.00 -3.28
N GLN A 290 4.47 5.43 -2.41
CA GLN A 290 3.37 4.53 -2.79
C GLN A 290 2.29 5.25 -3.62
N LEU A 291 1.93 6.48 -3.22
CA LEU A 291 1.00 7.32 -3.97
C LEU A 291 1.53 7.63 -5.37
N GLU A 292 2.78 8.08 -5.45
CA GLU A 292 3.38 8.50 -6.69
C GLU A 292 3.64 7.32 -7.65
N ALA A 293 4.12 6.18 -7.14
CA ALA A 293 4.27 4.95 -7.93
C ALA A 293 2.92 4.43 -8.45
N SER A 294 1.86 4.56 -7.64
CA SER A 294 0.50 4.23 -8.08
C SER A 294 0.00 5.19 -9.15
N ARG A 295 0.27 6.50 -9.02
CA ARG A 295 -0.13 7.53 -9.99
C ARG A 295 0.58 7.37 -11.34
N VAL A 296 1.90 7.16 -11.30
CA VAL A 296 2.75 7.16 -12.51
C VAL A 296 2.74 5.80 -13.21
N PHE A 297 2.80 4.71 -12.44
CA PHE A 297 3.00 3.35 -12.97
C PHE A 297 1.78 2.44 -12.78
N GLY A 298 0.73 2.88 -12.08
CA GLY A 298 -0.38 2.01 -11.68
C GLY A 298 0.07 0.91 -10.69
N MET A 299 1.20 1.10 -10.02
CA MET A 299 1.80 0.08 -9.16
C MET A 299 1.05 -0.04 -7.83
N ASP A 300 0.84 -1.29 -7.41
CA ASP A 300 0.23 -1.59 -6.11
C ASP A 300 1.14 -1.14 -4.95
N PRO A 301 0.60 -0.50 -3.88
CA PRO A 301 1.39 -0.03 -2.75
C PRO A 301 2.23 -1.11 -2.05
N SER A 302 1.68 -2.32 -1.88
CA SER A 302 2.44 -3.44 -1.28
C SER A 302 3.60 -3.86 -2.17
N ARG A 303 3.42 -3.86 -3.51
CA ARG A 303 4.48 -4.13 -4.46
C ARG A 303 5.54 -3.03 -4.45
N THR A 304 5.13 -1.76 -4.38
CA THR A 304 6.06 -0.62 -4.25
C THR A 304 6.95 -0.77 -3.03
N LEU A 305 6.36 -1.11 -1.87
CA LEU A 305 7.13 -1.36 -0.64
C LEU A 305 8.09 -2.55 -0.79
N ALA A 306 7.63 -3.66 -1.37
CA ALA A 306 8.50 -4.84 -1.57
C ALA A 306 9.71 -4.53 -2.46
N ILE A 307 9.50 -3.75 -3.53
CA ILE A 307 10.60 -3.32 -4.42
C ILE A 307 11.54 -2.36 -3.68
N ALA A 308 11.02 -1.38 -2.96
CA ALA A 308 11.84 -0.45 -2.18
C ALA A 308 12.66 -1.19 -1.11
N GLN A 309 12.09 -2.21 -0.45
CA GLN A 309 12.82 -3.07 0.47
C GLN A 309 13.97 -3.81 -0.22
N THR A 310 13.75 -4.35 -1.42
CA THR A 310 14.80 -4.99 -2.23
C THR A 310 15.91 -4.01 -2.59
N LEU A 311 15.58 -2.78 -2.98
CA LEU A 311 16.56 -1.74 -3.29
C LEU A 311 17.40 -1.36 -2.05
N TYR A 312 16.77 -1.25 -0.89
CA TYR A 312 17.45 -1.03 0.39
C TYR A 312 18.41 -2.19 0.75
N GLU A 313 17.96 -3.43 0.65
CA GLU A 313 18.78 -4.62 0.92
C GLU A 313 20.02 -4.69 -0.02
N ARG A 314 19.92 -4.08 -1.21
CA ARG A 314 21.02 -3.94 -2.18
C ARG A 314 21.85 -2.68 -1.95
N ALA A 315 21.63 -1.93 -0.89
CA ALA A 315 22.26 -0.66 -0.55
C ALA A 315 22.10 0.44 -1.61
N LEU A 316 21.06 0.40 -2.42
CA LEU A 316 20.80 1.40 -3.46
C LEU A 316 20.02 2.60 -2.95
N ILE A 317 19.19 2.40 -1.92
CA ILE A 317 18.43 3.44 -1.24
C ILE A 317 18.51 3.28 0.27
N SER A 318 18.10 4.31 1.01
CA SER A 318 17.88 4.25 2.45
C SER A 318 16.66 3.41 2.81
N TYR A 319 16.48 3.11 4.10
CA TYR A 319 15.38 2.33 4.63
C TYR A 319 14.02 2.91 4.24
N PRO A 320 13.16 2.15 3.55
CA PRO A 320 11.97 2.71 2.93
C PRO A 320 10.78 2.92 3.89
N ARG A 321 10.75 2.23 5.05
CA ARG A 321 9.64 2.37 6.01
C ARG A 321 9.85 3.58 6.91
N THR A 322 9.83 4.76 6.32
CA THR A 322 9.96 6.05 7.02
C THR A 322 8.77 6.95 6.76
N SER A 323 8.40 7.74 7.75
CA SER A 323 7.44 8.85 7.61
C SER A 323 8.12 10.19 7.32
N SER A 324 9.46 10.26 7.42
CA SER A 324 10.23 11.49 7.24
C SER A 324 10.23 12.00 5.80
N GLN A 325 10.17 13.31 5.68
CA GLN A 325 10.43 14.06 4.44
C GLN A 325 11.67 14.95 4.59
N LYS A 326 12.56 14.61 5.55
CA LYS A 326 13.76 15.40 5.88
C LYS A 326 15.02 14.57 5.67
N LEU A 327 16.08 15.24 5.26
CA LEU A 327 17.43 14.69 5.08
C LEU A 327 18.37 15.37 6.09
N PRO A 328 18.87 14.64 7.11
CA PRO A 328 19.75 15.22 8.12
C PRO A 328 21.04 15.82 7.50
N SER A 329 21.54 16.89 8.10
CA SER A 329 22.80 17.52 7.67
C SER A 329 24.02 16.63 7.85
N ALA A 330 23.94 15.61 8.71
CA ALA A 330 24.98 14.59 8.87
C ALA A 330 25.18 13.69 7.63
N LEU A 331 24.20 13.65 6.72
CA LEU A 331 24.36 12.96 5.44
C LEU A 331 25.27 13.77 4.52
N ASN A 332 26.27 13.12 3.97
CA ASN A 332 27.16 13.75 2.98
C ASN A 332 26.42 13.88 1.62
N LEU A 333 25.44 14.79 1.57
CA LEU A 333 24.60 15.02 0.39
C LEU A 333 25.40 15.42 -0.86
N PRO A 334 26.45 16.29 -0.75
CA PRO A 334 27.31 16.60 -1.89
C PRO A 334 27.96 15.36 -2.50
N ARG A 335 28.43 14.43 -1.68
CA ARG A 335 29.04 13.17 -2.15
C ARG A 335 28.02 12.30 -2.86
N ILE A 336 26.81 12.14 -2.30
CA ILE A 336 25.74 11.35 -2.92
C ILE A 336 25.42 11.91 -4.32
N ILE A 337 25.27 13.23 -4.45
CA ILE A 337 24.99 13.88 -5.73
C ILE A 337 26.17 13.68 -6.70
N SER A 338 27.42 13.80 -6.21
CA SER A 338 28.63 13.53 -7.01
C SER A 338 28.71 12.06 -7.46
N ASP A 339 28.31 11.10 -6.62
CA ASP A 339 28.28 9.70 -7.03
C ASP A 339 27.19 9.41 -8.07
N LEU A 340 26.04 10.08 -7.96
CA LEU A 340 24.97 10.00 -8.96
C LEU A 340 25.38 10.57 -10.32
N SER A 341 26.29 11.57 -10.39
CA SER A 341 26.75 12.13 -11.66
C SER A 341 27.57 11.13 -12.50
N LYS A 342 28.11 10.09 -11.87
CA LYS A 342 28.80 8.99 -12.56
C LYS A 342 27.85 8.08 -13.34
N ASN A 343 26.52 8.19 -13.12
CA ASN A 343 25.53 7.45 -13.88
C ASN A 343 25.03 8.31 -15.05
N PRO A 344 25.21 7.88 -16.32
CA PRO A 344 24.80 8.67 -17.50
C PRO A 344 23.33 9.12 -17.47
N ALA A 345 22.44 8.35 -16.85
CA ALA A 345 21.02 8.70 -16.75
C ALA A 345 20.77 9.92 -15.84
N TYR A 346 21.70 10.27 -14.97
CA TYR A 346 21.54 11.32 -13.95
C TYR A 346 22.63 12.40 -14.01
N SER A 347 23.71 12.19 -14.79
CA SER A 347 24.89 13.06 -14.85
C SER A 347 24.53 14.52 -15.10
N LYS A 348 23.74 14.81 -16.12
CA LYS A 348 23.31 16.17 -16.48
C LYS A 348 22.70 16.92 -15.29
N ASN A 349 21.75 16.28 -14.61
CA ASN A 349 21.04 16.90 -13.49
C ASN A 349 21.93 17.00 -12.25
N ALA A 350 22.72 15.98 -11.95
CA ALA A 350 23.64 16.00 -10.82
C ALA A 350 24.74 17.07 -11.00
N GLU A 351 25.34 17.16 -12.18
CA GLU A 351 26.33 18.20 -12.52
C GLU A 351 25.75 19.61 -12.42
N ALA A 352 24.51 19.81 -12.85
CA ALA A 352 23.84 21.10 -12.70
C ALA A 352 23.72 21.52 -11.23
N LEU A 353 23.38 20.58 -10.32
CA LEU A 353 23.33 20.84 -8.87
C LEU A 353 24.72 21.13 -8.29
N ILE A 354 25.74 20.37 -8.70
CA ILE A 354 27.14 20.57 -8.26
C ILE A 354 27.64 21.95 -8.67
N ASN A 355 27.49 22.30 -9.95
CA ASN A 355 27.94 23.59 -10.49
C ASN A 355 27.24 24.77 -9.83
N ALA A 356 25.95 24.61 -9.51
CA ALA A 356 25.17 25.62 -8.79
C ALA A 356 25.38 25.58 -7.27
N ARG A 357 26.19 24.66 -6.74
CA ARG A 357 26.44 24.43 -5.29
C ARG A 357 25.13 24.24 -4.49
N ARG A 358 24.15 23.54 -5.07
CA ARG A 358 22.85 23.32 -4.46
C ARG A 358 22.82 22.00 -3.71
N PHE A 359 23.07 22.07 -2.39
CA PHE A 359 23.14 20.88 -1.51
C PHE A 359 22.14 20.94 -0.33
N LYS A 360 21.26 21.94 -0.30
CA LYS A 360 20.19 22.05 0.69
C LYS A 360 18.86 21.67 0.06
N PRO A 361 18.21 20.57 0.51
CA PRO A 361 16.96 20.12 -0.08
C PRO A 361 15.76 20.95 0.39
N ALA A 362 14.71 20.99 -0.41
CA ALA A 362 13.40 21.44 -0.01
C ALA A 362 12.72 20.34 0.81
N GLU A 363 12.72 20.47 2.12
CA GLU A 363 12.16 19.47 3.05
C GLU A 363 10.67 19.68 3.31
N GLY A 364 9.96 18.58 3.62
CA GLY A 364 8.58 18.63 4.11
C GLY A 364 8.48 18.79 5.62
N ALA A 365 7.26 18.84 6.13
CA ALA A 365 6.98 19.01 7.56
C ALA A 365 7.16 17.70 8.35
N LYS A 366 6.97 16.54 7.73
CA LYS A 366 6.97 15.25 8.43
C LYS A 366 8.38 14.84 8.85
N ARG A 367 8.49 14.36 10.08
CA ARG A 367 9.72 13.82 10.68
C ARG A 367 9.51 12.41 11.17
N ASP A 368 10.56 11.59 11.16
CA ASP A 368 10.65 10.28 11.75
C ASP A 368 11.91 10.24 12.63
N GLU A 369 11.78 9.78 13.87
CA GLU A 369 12.91 9.77 14.80
C GLU A 369 13.94 8.66 14.49
N ALA A 370 13.48 7.62 13.78
CA ALA A 370 14.32 6.47 13.45
C ALA A 370 15.11 6.68 12.16
N HIS A 371 14.47 7.20 11.11
CA HIS A 371 15.03 7.24 9.76
C HIS A 371 14.79 8.57 9.05
N PRO A 372 15.73 9.00 8.18
CA PRO A 372 15.53 10.12 7.26
C PRO A 372 14.47 9.77 6.19
N ALA A 373 14.17 10.72 5.32
CA ALA A 373 13.44 10.47 4.09
C ALA A 373 14.13 9.42 3.22
N ILE A 374 13.41 8.84 2.27
CA ILE A 374 13.97 7.88 1.30
C ILE A 374 14.90 8.64 0.34
N PHE A 375 16.15 8.21 0.26
CA PHE A 375 17.17 8.80 -0.62
C PHE A 375 18.03 7.72 -1.28
N PRO A 376 18.60 7.98 -2.47
CA PRO A 376 19.58 7.09 -3.11
C PRO A 376 20.93 7.19 -2.41
N THR A 377 21.65 6.09 -2.30
CA THR A 377 22.97 6.05 -1.63
C THR A 377 24.14 6.55 -2.50
N GLY A 378 23.91 6.78 -3.79
CA GLY A 378 24.96 7.07 -4.77
C GLY A 378 25.56 5.81 -5.43
N ILE A 379 25.31 4.61 -4.90
CA ILE A 379 25.80 3.37 -5.51
C ILE A 379 25.09 3.15 -6.86
N ILE A 380 25.88 2.92 -7.91
CA ILE A 380 25.35 2.64 -9.25
C ILE A 380 24.87 1.19 -9.31
N PRO A 381 23.59 0.94 -9.64
CA PRO A 381 23.07 -0.42 -9.74
C PRO A 381 23.63 -1.16 -10.94
N LYS A 382 24.17 -2.37 -10.73
CA LYS A 382 24.71 -3.21 -11.82
C LYS A 382 23.60 -3.81 -12.72
N LYS A 383 22.49 -4.23 -12.13
CA LYS A 383 21.32 -4.81 -12.82
C LYS A 383 20.07 -4.61 -11.99
N LEU A 384 19.02 -4.08 -12.61
CA LEU A 384 17.70 -3.91 -12.03
C LEU A 384 16.66 -4.59 -12.93
N SER A 385 15.62 -5.16 -12.34
CA SER A 385 14.40 -5.51 -13.07
C SER A 385 13.69 -4.23 -13.54
N ALA A 386 12.75 -4.36 -14.46
CA ALA A 386 12.02 -3.21 -14.97
C ALA A 386 11.30 -2.42 -13.87
N ASP A 387 10.68 -3.10 -12.91
CA ASP A 387 9.98 -2.44 -11.81
C ASP A 387 10.94 -1.84 -10.77
N GLU A 388 12.06 -2.51 -10.47
CA GLU A 388 13.12 -1.94 -9.63
C GLU A 388 13.70 -0.67 -10.26
N SER A 389 13.94 -0.69 -11.58
CA SER A 389 14.44 0.47 -12.32
C SER A 389 13.47 1.66 -12.26
N ARG A 390 12.16 1.40 -12.42
CA ARG A 390 11.12 2.44 -12.31
C ARG A 390 11.08 3.10 -10.94
N ILE A 391 11.11 2.30 -9.87
CA ILE A 391 11.07 2.82 -8.49
C ILE A 391 12.38 3.53 -8.13
N TYR A 392 13.53 2.99 -8.54
CA TYR A 392 14.82 3.62 -8.30
C TYR A 392 14.92 4.97 -9.02
N ASP A 393 14.57 5.04 -10.30
CA ASP A 393 14.57 6.29 -11.09
C ASP A 393 13.64 7.35 -10.48
N LEU A 394 12.45 6.93 -10.06
CA LEU A 394 11.48 7.81 -9.39
C LEU A 394 12.07 8.42 -8.11
N ILE A 395 12.75 7.60 -7.29
CA ILE A 395 13.39 8.04 -6.04
C ILE A 395 14.57 9.00 -6.34
N VAL A 396 15.45 8.64 -7.29
CA VAL A 396 16.61 9.47 -7.65
C VAL A 396 16.18 10.83 -8.20
N LYS A 397 15.22 10.85 -9.11
CA LYS A 397 14.72 12.10 -9.70
C LYS A 397 14.02 12.98 -8.67
N ARG A 398 13.23 12.37 -7.77
CA ARG A 398 12.60 13.11 -6.67
C ARG A 398 13.63 13.70 -5.71
N PHE A 399 14.65 12.93 -5.38
CA PHE A 399 15.77 13.38 -4.55
C PHE A 399 16.47 14.58 -5.20
N MET A 400 16.92 14.46 -6.45
CA MET A 400 17.59 15.57 -7.14
C MET A 400 16.70 16.81 -7.29
N ALA A 401 15.42 16.61 -7.66
CA ALA A 401 14.46 17.70 -7.78
C ALA A 401 14.31 18.53 -6.48
N SER A 402 14.44 17.88 -5.31
CA SER A 402 14.33 18.57 -4.04
C SER A 402 15.45 19.60 -3.79
N PHE A 403 16.58 19.52 -4.48
CA PHE A 403 17.69 20.49 -4.40
C PHE A 403 17.63 21.59 -5.46
N ALA A 404 16.79 21.40 -6.49
CA ALA A 404 16.74 22.32 -7.61
C ALA A 404 16.02 23.63 -7.25
N GLU A 405 16.08 24.59 -8.17
CA GLU A 405 15.40 25.87 -8.02
C GLU A 405 13.89 25.72 -8.04
N TYR A 406 13.21 26.67 -7.43
CA TYR A 406 11.77 26.81 -7.57
C TYR A 406 11.42 27.03 -9.04
N ALA A 407 10.36 26.40 -9.49
CA ALA A 407 9.76 26.76 -10.76
C ALA A 407 9.03 28.09 -10.61
N THR A 408 9.00 28.89 -11.68
CA THR A 408 8.21 30.12 -11.71
C THR A 408 7.04 29.91 -12.64
N VAL A 409 5.85 30.14 -12.13
CA VAL A 409 4.59 29.97 -12.85
C VAL A 409 3.92 31.31 -12.95
N GLU A 410 3.57 31.72 -14.18
CA GLU A 410 2.68 32.84 -14.43
C GLU A 410 1.25 32.32 -14.52
N LYS A 411 0.38 32.82 -13.67
CA LYS A 411 -1.06 32.65 -13.77
C LYS A 411 -1.65 33.90 -14.40
N THR A 412 -2.38 33.72 -15.51
CA THR A 412 -3.15 34.80 -16.14
C THR A 412 -4.65 34.52 -15.94
N GLU A 413 -5.34 35.42 -15.28
CA GLU A 413 -6.78 35.37 -15.10
C GLU A 413 -7.40 36.40 -16.07
N VAL A 414 -8.25 35.95 -17.00
CA VAL A 414 -8.94 36.79 -17.93
C VAL A 414 -10.43 36.75 -17.65
N VAL A 415 -11.04 37.92 -17.59
CA VAL A 415 -12.50 38.10 -17.48
C VAL A 415 -13.00 38.86 -18.70
N ILE A 416 -13.98 38.31 -19.41
CA ILE A 416 -14.67 38.89 -20.50
C ILE A 416 -16.08 39.32 -20.05
N ASP A 417 -16.47 40.55 -20.31
CA ASP A 417 -17.86 40.99 -20.21
C ASP A 417 -18.55 40.83 -21.57
N ALA A 418 -19.72 40.22 -21.57
CA ALA A 418 -20.58 40.11 -22.74
C ALA A 418 -22.04 40.37 -22.34
N GLY A 419 -22.50 41.58 -22.60
CA GLY A 419 -23.87 42.00 -22.23
C GLY A 419 -24.11 42.07 -20.72
N GLY A 420 -23.10 42.40 -19.90
CA GLY A 420 -23.15 42.48 -18.44
C GLY A 420 -22.94 41.13 -17.77
N GLU A 421 -22.84 40.03 -18.51
CA GLU A 421 -22.51 38.71 -17.97
C GLU A 421 -20.99 38.47 -18.05
N LYS A 422 -20.40 38.00 -16.96
CA LYS A 422 -18.94 37.81 -16.84
C LYS A 422 -18.54 36.36 -17.14
N TYR A 423 -17.49 36.22 -17.97
CA TYR A 423 -16.92 34.95 -18.37
C TYR A 423 -15.43 34.92 -17.99
N SER A 424 -14.98 33.91 -17.29
CA SER A 424 -13.58 33.83 -16.84
C SER A 424 -12.87 32.58 -17.34
N ALA A 425 -11.57 32.73 -17.57
CA ALA A 425 -10.66 31.63 -17.80
C ALA A 425 -9.34 31.89 -17.08
N ASP A 426 -8.76 30.80 -16.53
CA ASP A 426 -7.41 30.78 -15.98
C ASP A 426 -6.44 30.18 -17.00
N GLY A 427 -5.31 30.84 -17.18
CA GLY A 427 -4.15 30.33 -17.92
C GLY A 427 -2.98 30.10 -16.97
N ILE A 428 -2.13 29.16 -17.32
CA ILE A 428 -0.90 28.85 -16.59
C ILE A 428 0.21 28.69 -17.63
N ALA A 429 1.31 29.44 -17.45
CA ALA A 429 2.53 29.30 -18.25
C ALA A 429 3.73 29.12 -17.35
N LEU A 430 4.63 28.21 -17.71
CA LEU A 430 5.89 28.03 -17.01
C LEU A 430 6.91 29.06 -17.53
N LYS A 431 7.29 30.03 -16.70
CA LYS A 431 8.35 31.00 -17.00
C LYS A 431 9.74 30.42 -16.78
N ARG A 432 9.86 29.57 -15.78
CA ARG A 432 11.09 28.87 -15.44
C ARG A 432 10.74 27.49 -14.91
N ASN A 433 11.27 26.44 -15.52
CA ASN A 433 10.98 25.05 -15.17
C ASN A 433 11.56 24.66 -13.79
N GLY A 434 12.78 25.11 -13.46
CA GLY A 434 13.41 24.81 -12.18
C GLY A 434 13.45 23.32 -11.90
N TRP A 435 12.91 22.90 -10.75
CA TRP A 435 12.89 21.51 -10.30
C TRP A 435 12.05 20.56 -11.20
N ILE A 436 11.17 21.08 -12.03
CA ILE A 436 10.31 20.28 -12.92
C ILE A 436 11.16 19.50 -13.93
N ASP A 437 12.23 20.10 -14.46
CA ASP A 437 13.15 19.44 -15.39
C ASP A 437 13.86 18.26 -14.73
N PHE A 438 14.18 18.36 -13.43
CA PHE A 438 14.81 17.29 -12.65
C PHE A 438 13.88 16.13 -12.37
N TYR A 439 12.56 16.39 -12.32
CA TYR A 439 11.56 15.37 -12.03
C TYR A 439 10.88 14.79 -13.27
N ALA A 440 11.19 15.31 -14.46
CA ALA A 440 10.67 14.78 -15.71
C ALA A 440 11.07 13.28 -15.90
N PRO A 441 10.18 12.43 -16.45
CA PRO A 441 8.87 12.73 -17.07
C PRO A 441 7.68 12.60 -16.09
N TYR A 442 7.91 12.56 -14.77
CA TYR A 442 6.88 12.23 -13.77
C TYR A 442 5.91 13.35 -13.45
N ILE A 443 6.23 14.57 -13.91
CA ILE A 443 5.36 15.72 -13.84
C ILE A 443 5.27 16.37 -15.20
N LYS A 444 4.05 16.81 -15.55
CA LYS A 444 3.77 17.62 -16.71
C LYS A 444 2.83 18.75 -16.29
N TYR A 445 3.02 19.90 -16.85
CA TYR A 445 2.08 21.01 -16.74
C TYR A 445 1.38 21.17 -18.07
N ASP A 446 0.04 21.22 -18.04
CA ASP A 446 -0.77 21.59 -19.18
C ASP A 446 -0.77 23.12 -19.24
N GLU A 447 0.13 23.67 -20.07
CA GLU A 447 0.24 25.10 -20.26
C GLU A 447 -0.94 25.61 -21.08
N LYS A 448 -1.51 26.73 -20.64
CA LYS A 448 -2.56 27.47 -21.33
C LYS A 448 -2.18 28.92 -21.30
N ASP A 449 -1.70 29.43 -22.45
CA ASP A 449 -1.32 30.83 -22.61
C ASP A 449 -2.55 31.70 -22.89
N LEU A 450 -2.77 32.69 -22.03
CA LEU A 450 -3.81 33.70 -22.18
C LEU A 450 -3.22 35.11 -22.38
N SER A 451 -1.94 35.24 -22.72
CA SER A 451 -1.25 36.51 -22.85
C SER A 451 -1.80 37.38 -24.01
N GLY A 452 -2.50 36.75 -24.95
CA GLY A 452 -3.12 37.43 -26.09
C GLY A 452 -4.35 38.27 -25.76
N PHE A 453 -4.94 38.16 -24.55
CA PHE A 453 -6.10 38.91 -24.11
C PHE A 453 -5.68 40.16 -23.33
N LYS A 454 -5.90 41.35 -23.91
CA LYS A 454 -5.55 42.63 -23.30
C LYS A 454 -6.79 43.32 -22.73
N GLU A 455 -6.66 43.93 -21.56
CA GLU A 455 -7.74 44.70 -20.94
C GLU A 455 -8.25 45.83 -21.86
N GLY A 456 -9.56 45.97 -21.95
CA GLY A 456 -10.24 46.90 -22.87
C GLY A 456 -10.37 46.39 -24.31
N GLU A 457 -9.75 45.25 -24.66
CA GLU A 457 -9.82 44.71 -26.04
C GLU A 457 -11.22 44.18 -26.36
N ARG A 458 -11.74 44.54 -27.55
CA ARG A 458 -13.00 44.01 -28.05
C ARG A 458 -12.81 42.58 -28.51
N ILE A 459 -13.68 41.68 -28.05
CA ILE A 459 -13.65 40.25 -28.36
C ILE A 459 -14.82 39.93 -29.28
N ILE A 460 -14.53 39.15 -30.31
CA ILE A 460 -15.57 38.54 -31.17
C ILE A 460 -15.69 37.08 -30.72
N PRO A 461 -16.79 36.69 -30.05
CA PRO A 461 -16.95 35.29 -29.63
C PRO A 461 -17.06 34.38 -30.86
N GLU A 462 -16.23 33.36 -30.95
CA GLU A 462 -16.32 32.31 -31.98
C GLU A 462 -17.57 31.45 -31.74
N ARG A 463 -17.90 31.24 -30.47
CA ARG A 463 -19.04 30.43 -30.07
C ARG A 463 -19.49 30.82 -28.65
N LEU A 464 -20.81 30.93 -28.51
CA LEU A 464 -21.47 31.06 -27.22
C LEU A 464 -22.53 29.95 -27.13
N TYR A 465 -22.46 29.15 -26.08
CA TYR A 465 -23.34 27.99 -25.96
C TYR A 465 -23.56 27.55 -24.50
N MET A 466 -24.68 26.93 -24.29
CA MET A 466 -25.01 26.28 -23.05
C MET A 466 -24.65 24.79 -23.12
N LYS A 467 -23.97 24.30 -22.12
CA LYS A 467 -23.58 22.88 -21.98
C LYS A 467 -24.31 22.26 -20.78
N GLU A 468 -25.09 21.21 -21.03
CA GLU A 468 -25.69 20.41 -19.96
C GLU A 468 -24.63 19.47 -19.36
N GLY A 469 -24.58 19.42 -18.05
CA GLY A 469 -23.80 18.49 -17.25
C GLY A 469 -24.67 17.78 -16.22
N LYS A 470 -24.13 16.76 -15.59
CA LYS A 470 -24.77 16.07 -14.45
C LYS A 470 -23.79 15.97 -13.31
N THR A 471 -24.27 16.24 -12.10
CA THR A 471 -23.47 16.07 -10.89
C THR A 471 -23.00 14.61 -10.78
N LYS A 472 -21.81 14.40 -10.24
CA LYS A 472 -21.17 13.09 -10.11
C LYS A 472 -21.06 12.72 -8.64
N PRO A 473 -21.21 11.42 -8.29
CA PRO A 473 -20.97 10.97 -6.93
C PRO A 473 -19.50 11.16 -6.54
N PRO A 474 -19.18 11.17 -5.24
CA PRO A 474 -17.79 11.24 -4.81
C PRO A 474 -17.00 10.03 -5.32
N GLN A 475 -15.72 10.25 -5.60
CA GLN A 475 -14.86 9.20 -6.14
C GLN A 475 -14.60 8.11 -5.10
N ARG A 476 -14.51 6.85 -5.57
CA ARG A 476 -14.04 5.73 -4.76
C ARG A 476 -12.57 5.87 -4.47
N TYR A 477 -12.16 5.35 -3.32
CA TYR A 477 -10.74 5.27 -2.99
C TYR A 477 -10.03 4.22 -3.87
N THR A 478 -8.76 4.47 -4.17
CA THR A 478 -7.80 3.47 -4.62
C THR A 478 -7.06 2.92 -3.40
N LYS A 479 -6.30 1.82 -3.53
CA LYS A 479 -5.46 1.33 -2.44
C LYS A 479 -4.51 2.42 -1.92
N ALA A 480 -3.86 3.15 -2.83
CA ALA A 480 -2.92 4.21 -2.47
C ALA A 480 -3.61 5.38 -1.74
N SER A 481 -4.74 5.87 -2.24
CA SER A 481 -5.47 6.96 -1.59
C SER A 481 -6.07 6.54 -0.25
N LEU A 482 -6.46 5.27 -0.08
CA LEU A 482 -6.89 4.75 1.21
C LEU A 482 -5.72 4.72 2.22
N ILE A 483 -4.53 4.26 1.82
CA ILE A 483 -3.33 4.26 2.67
C ILE A 483 -2.99 5.69 3.14
N ALA A 484 -3.05 6.67 2.23
CA ALA A 484 -2.83 8.07 2.59
C ALA A 484 -3.89 8.60 3.57
N LEU A 485 -5.16 8.19 3.41
CA LEU A 485 -6.21 8.56 4.34
C LEU A 485 -6.02 7.91 5.71
N LEU A 486 -5.62 6.63 5.76
CA LEU A 486 -5.30 5.93 7.01
C LEU A 486 -4.14 6.63 7.74
N GLU A 487 -3.10 7.06 7.02
CA GLU A 487 -2.01 7.86 7.59
C GLU A 487 -2.52 9.18 8.14
N LYS A 488 -3.30 9.95 7.37
CA LYS A 488 -3.87 11.23 7.81
C LYS A 488 -4.72 11.10 9.07
N LYS A 489 -5.36 9.94 9.26
CA LYS A 489 -6.20 9.63 10.43
C LYS A 489 -5.44 8.96 11.57
N ASN A 490 -4.14 8.73 11.45
CA ASN A 490 -3.30 7.98 12.40
C ASN A 490 -3.84 6.57 12.70
N LEU A 491 -4.26 5.86 11.64
CA LEU A 491 -4.74 4.49 11.72
C LEU A 491 -3.69 3.53 11.15
N GLY A 492 -3.21 2.61 11.99
CA GLY A 492 -2.13 1.68 11.65
C GLY A 492 -0.78 2.36 11.46
N THR A 493 0.27 1.55 11.26
CA THR A 493 1.64 2.02 11.10
C THR A 493 2.07 2.09 9.63
N LYS A 494 3.18 2.77 9.36
CA LYS A 494 3.87 2.76 8.06
C LYS A 494 4.14 1.34 7.52
N ALA A 495 4.42 0.38 8.41
CA ALA A 495 4.67 -1.01 8.05
C ALA A 495 3.40 -1.80 7.71
N THR A 496 2.27 -1.51 8.38
CA THR A 496 1.08 -2.38 8.34
C THR A 496 -0.04 -1.90 7.42
N ARG A 497 -0.11 -0.60 7.07
CA ARG A 497 -1.24 -0.04 6.29
C ARG A 497 -1.49 -0.76 4.97
N ALA A 498 -0.43 -1.05 4.22
CA ALA A 498 -0.57 -1.74 2.93
C ALA A 498 -1.14 -3.16 3.10
N GLU A 499 -0.68 -3.91 4.11
CA GLU A 499 -1.17 -5.25 4.42
C GLU A 499 -2.62 -5.24 4.92
N ILE A 500 -3.00 -4.25 5.74
CA ILE A 500 -4.39 -4.05 6.20
C ILE A 500 -5.31 -3.91 5.00
N VAL A 501 -4.96 -3.04 4.04
CA VAL A 501 -5.74 -2.84 2.81
C VAL A 501 -5.81 -4.14 2.01
N ASP A 502 -4.69 -4.83 1.79
CA ASP A 502 -4.67 -6.11 1.07
C ASP A 502 -5.51 -7.18 1.76
N THR A 503 -5.57 -7.17 3.08
CA THR A 503 -6.39 -8.12 3.84
C THR A 503 -7.88 -7.91 3.60
N LEU A 504 -8.36 -6.67 3.44
CA LEU A 504 -9.76 -6.41 3.05
C LEU A 504 -10.10 -7.05 1.70
N PHE A 505 -9.18 -7.01 0.73
CA PHE A 505 -9.33 -7.70 -0.55
C PHE A 505 -9.29 -9.22 -0.41
N LYS A 506 -8.32 -9.76 0.33
CA LYS A 506 -8.16 -11.21 0.59
C LYS A 506 -9.41 -11.80 1.27
N ARG A 507 -10.06 -11.05 2.14
CA ARG A 507 -11.30 -11.45 2.83
C ARG A 507 -12.56 -11.28 1.98
N GLY A 508 -12.46 -10.63 0.83
CA GLY A 508 -13.58 -10.39 -0.07
C GLY A 508 -14.54 -9.30 0.41
N TYR A 509 -14.11 -8.44 1.34
CA TYR A 509 -14.92 -7.29 1.77
C TYR A 509 -14.96 -6.22 0.69
N VAL A 510 -13.91 -6.12 -0.11
CA VAL A 510 -13.77 -5.13 -1.17
C VAL A 510 -13.19 -5.75 -2.44
N LYS A 511 -13.38 -5.06 -3.58
CA LYS A 511 -12.88 -5.48 -4.89
C LYS A 511 -12.57 -4.29 -5.80
N GLY A 512 -11.78 -4.55 -6.86
CA GLY A 512 -11.51 -3.60 -7.94
C GLY A 512 -10.42 -2.56 -7.63
N PRO A 513 -9.85 -1.93 -8.66
CA PRO A 513 -8.81 -0.90 -8.51
C PRO A 513 -9.38 0.40 -7.91
N ALA A 514 -10.56 0.85 -8.35
CA ALA A 514 -11.41 1.78 -7.62
C ALA A 514 -12.21 0.94 -6.62
N ILE A 515 -11.84 1.02 -5.35
CA ILE A 515 -12.30 0.11 -4.29
C ILE A 515 -13.82 0.17 -4.16
N THR A 516 -14.47 -0.91 -4.54
CA THR A 516 -15.91 -1.12 -4.37
C THR A 516 -16.12 -2.07 -3.20
N VAL A 517 -16.97 -1.71 -2.25
CA VAL A 517 -17.34 -2.60 -1.15
C VAL A 517 -18.33 -3.63 -1.66
N THR A 518 -18.07 -4.91 -1.39
CA THR A 518 -18.97 -6.00 -1.79
C THR A 518 -20.23 -6.03 -0.94
N GLU A 519 -21.29 -6.72 -1.38
CA GLU A 519 -22.49 -6.90 -0.56
C GLU A 519 -22.13 -7.57 0.77
N PHE A 520 -21.20 -8.54 0.75
CA PHE A 520 -20.69 -9.16 1.96
C PHE A 520 -19.98 -8.14 2.87
N GLY A 521 -19.10 -7.29 2.30
CA GLY A 521 -18.44 -6.22 3.05
C GLY A 521 -19.41 -5.21 3.66
N LEU A 522 -20.45 -4.80 2.91
CA LEU A 522 -21.49 -3.91 3.41
C LEU A 522 -22.30 -4.56 4.54
N SER A 523 -22.55 -5.85 4.46
CA SER A 523 -23.33 -6.55 5.50
C SER A 523 -22.51 -6.76 6.77
N VAL A 524 -21.20 -7.04 6.65
CA VAL A 524 -20.28 -7.04 7.81
C VAL A 524 -20.28 -5.66 8.46
N PHE A 525 -20.13 -4.59 7.67
CA PHE A 525 -20.21 -3.22 8.17
C PHE A 525 -21.55 -2.92 8.85
N SER A 526 -22.68 -3.28 8.21
CA SER A 526 -24.01 -3.02 8.73
C SER A 526 -24.28 -3.77 10.05
N ALA A 527 -23.91 -5.06 10.11
CA ALA A 527 -24.05 -5.85 11.33
C ALA A 527 -23.21 -5.27 12.48
N LEU A 528 -21.95 -4.93 12.21
CA LEU A 528 -21.08 -4.35 13.23
C LEU A 528 -21.53 -2.94 13.62
N SER A 529 -21.93 -2.09 12.68
CA SER A 529 -22.44 -0.75 12.99
C SER A 529 -23.65 -0.75 13.90
N ARG A 530 -24.48 -1.80 13.78
CA ARG A 530 -25.72 -1.90 14.57
C ARG A 530 -25.50 -2.54 15.94
N TYR A 531 -24.62 -3.52 16.03
CA TYR A 531 -24.54 -4.39 17.20
C TYR A 531 -23.19 -4.36 17.93
N SER A 532 -22.16 -3.78 17.34
CA SER A 532 -20.79 -3.69 17.93
C SER A 532 -20.00 -2.58 17.23
N SER A 533 -20.51 -1.34 17.33
CA SER A 533 -19.98 -0.18 16.61
C SER A 533 -18.52 0.16 16.97
N GLU A 534 -18.09 -0.21 18.16
CA GLU A 534 -16.72 0.02 18.66
C GLU A 534 -15.68 -0.69 17.78
N ILE A 535 -16.01 -1.83 17.16
CA ILE A 535 -15.09 -2.53 16.23
C ILE A 535 -14.77 -1.67 15.01
N LEU A 536 -15.66 -0.74 14.65
CA LEU A 536 -15.54 0.16 13.49
C LEU A 536 -15.04 1.55 13.88
N ASP A 537 -14.76 1.80 15.17
CA ASP A 537 -14.48 3.12 15.70
C ASP A 537 -13.05 3.56 15.37
N GLU A 538 -12.94 4.68 14.62
CA GLU A 538 -11.67 5.31 14.26
C GLU A 538 -11.01 5.99 15.47
N LYS A 539 -11.81 6.57 16.38
CA LYS A 539 -11.30 7.33 17.53
C LYS A 539 -10.64 6.39 18.54
N MET A 540 -11.35 5.33 18.93
CA MET A 540 -10.83 4.31 19.84
C MET A 540 -9.56 3.65 19.31
N THR A 541 -9.54 3.30 18.01
CA THR A 541 -8.36 2.72 17.37
C THR A 541 -7.17 3.68 17.41
N ARG A 542 -7.39 4.97 17.17
CA ARG A 542 -6.34 5.99 17.24
C ARG A 542 -5.85 6.22 18.66
N GLU A 543 -6.73 6.21 19.66
CA GLU A 543 -6.36 6.34 21.07
C GLU A 543 -5.43 5.22 21.50
N LEU A 544 -5.71 3.96 21.11
CA LEU A 544 -4.80 2.83 21.34
C LEU A 544 -3.46 2.98 20.60
N GLU A 545 -3.44 3.53 19.37
CA GLU A 545 -2.17 3.83 18.69
C GLU A 545 -1.35 4.84 19.47
N VAL A 546 -1.99 5.92 19.97
CA VAL A 546 -1.33 6.94 20.79
C VAL A 546 -0.83 6.35 22.12
N SER A 547 -1.62 5.48 22.76
CA SER A 547 -1.19 4.79 24.00
C SER A 547 0.07 3.94 23.77
N MET A 548 0.16 3.23 22.64
CA MET A 548 1.35 2.47 22.26
C MET A 548 2.56 3.37 21.90
N ASP A 549 2.33 4.50 21.25
CA ASP A 549 3.38 5.47 20.97
C ASP A 549 3.89 6.13 22.27
N ASN A 550 3.02 6.32 23.25
CA ASN A 550 3.41 6.82 24.58
C ASN A 550 4.33 5.85 25.36
N ILE A 551 4.23 4.54 25.12
CA ILE A 551 5.20 3.57 25.69
C ILE A 551 6.59 3.84 25.10
N MET A 552 6.69 4.03 23.79
CA MET A 552 7.94 4.33 23.10
C MET A 552 8.58 5.63 23.59
N LEU A 553 7.76 6.60 24.02
CA LEU A 553 8.20 7.87 24.60
C LEU A 553 8.45 7.81 26.13
N GLY A 554 8.29 6.66 26.77
CA GLY A 554 8.42 6.50 28.22
C GLY A 554 7.31 7.18 29.05
N LYS A 555 6.18 7.55 28.39
CA LYS A 555 5.04 8.25 29.03
C LYS A 555 3.93 7.31 29.50
N ALA A 556 3.97 6.04 29.12
CA ALA A 556 3.01 5.03 29.53
C ALA A 556 3.72 3.69 29.80
N HIS A 557 3.16 2.88 30.71
CA HIS A 557 3.62 1.54 30.99
C HIS A 557 2.86 0.51 30.15
N LYS A 558 3.58 -0.47 29.59
CA LYS A 558 2.99 -1.50 28.72
C LYS A 558 1.81 -2.25 29.36
N ASP A 559 1.92 -2.61 30.65
CA ASP A 559 0.88 -3.36 31.33
C ASP A 559 -0.42 -2.57 31.48
N ALA A 560 -0.33 -1.28 31.74
CA ALA A 560 -1.50 -0.40 31.80
C ALA A 560 -2.24 -0.31 30.44
N VAL A 561 -1.48 -0.19 29.34
CA VAL A 561 -2.05 -0.14 27.99
C VAL A 561 -2.66 -1.50 27.57
N ILE A 562 -2.04 -2.61 27.98
CA ILE A 562 -2.58 -3.95 27.74
C ILE A 562 -3.89 -4.16 28.51
N GLU A 563 -3.96 -3.75 29.79
CA GLU A 563 -5.18 -3.88 30.60
C GLU A 563 -6.31 -2.97 30.08
N GLU A 564 -6.00 -1.76 29.63
CA GLU A 564 -6.95 -0.89 28.92
C GLU A 564 -7.55 -1.60 27.71
N ALA A 565 -6.70 -2.15 26.85
CA ALA A 565 -7.14 -2.87 25.66
C ALA A 565 -7.98 -4.13 26.00
N LYS A 566 -7.63 -4.87 27.06
CA LYS A 566 -8.43 -6.00 27.55
C LYS A 566 -9.82 -5.54 28.02
N GLY A 567 -9.90 -4.42 28.73
CA GLY A 567 -11.17 -3.84 29.17
C GLY A 567 -12.10 -3.50 28.00
N ILE A 568 -11.54 -2.83 26.97
CA ILE A 568 -12.27 -2.52 25.73
C ILE A 568 -12.77 -3.81 25.07
N ILE A 569 -11.90 -4.80 24.87
CA ILE A 569 -12.23 -6.07 24.21
C ILE A 569 -13.30 -6.84 24.98
N LYS A 570 -13.23 -6.90 26.33
CA LYS A 570 -14.25 -7.56 27.16
C LYS A 570 -15.62 -6.93 26.92
N LYS A 571 -15.72 -5.61 26.97
CA LYS A 571 -16.97 -4.87 26.74
C LYS A 571 -17.55 -5.18 25.37
N ILE A 572 -16.74 -5.09 24.31
CA ILE A 572 -17.16 -5.40 22.93
C ILE A 572 -17.69 -6.84 22.83
N ILE A 573 -17.04 -7.79 23.47
CA ILE A 573 -17.44 -9.20 23.43
C ILE A 573 -18.75 -9.44 24.18
N GLU A 574 -18.96 -8.79 25.31
CA GLU A 574 -20.22 -8.87 26.07
C GLU A 574 -21.40 -8.39 25.24
N ASP A 575 -21.25 -7.22 24.58
CA ASP A 575 -22.28 -6.67 23.71
C ASP A 575 -22.47 -7.53 22.44
N PHE A 576 -21.39 -8.08 21.91
CA PHE A 576 -21.46 -9.02 20.78
C PHE A 576 -22.23 -10.30 21.13
N LYS A 577 -21.99 -10.88 22.31
CA LYS A 577 -22.68 -12.10 22.78
C LYS A 577 -24.17 -11.89 22.92
N LYS A 578 -24.62 -10.72 23.42
CA LYS A 578 -26.06 -10.36 23.52
C LYS A 578 -26.73 -10.36 22.14
N ASN A 579 -25.98 -10.02 21.09
CA ASN A 579 -26.51 -9.83 19.73
C ASN A 579 -26.04 -10.94 18.74
N GLU A 580 -25.40 -12.02 19.21
CA GLU A 580 -24.75 -13.05 18.38
C GLU A 580 -25.68 -13.62 17.30
N SER A 581 -26.92 -13.94 17.66
CA SER A 581 -27.93 -14.51 16.73
C SER A 581 -28.28 -13.51 15.62
N ALA A 582 -28.54 -12.25 15.98
CA ALA A 582 -28.94 -11.20 15.03
C ALA A 582 -27.77 -10.85 14.07
N ILE A 583 -26.54 -10.79 14.57
CA ILE A 583 -25.33 -10.61 13.75
C ILE A 583 -25.19 -11.76 12.76
N GLY A 584 -25.32 -13.01 13.24
CA GLY A 584 -25.20 -14.20 12.41
C GLY A 584 -26.26 -14.29 11.32
N ALA A 585 -27.53 -13.96 11.63
CA ALA A 585 -28.62 -13.91 10.68
C ALA A 585 -28.38 -12.85 9.58
N THR A 586 -27.94 -11.65 9.97
CA THR A 586 -27.59 -10.56 9.03
C THR A 586 -26.46 -10.97 8.08
N LEU A 587 -25.42 -11.61 8.59
CA LEU A 587 -24.28 -12.07 7.79
C LEU A 587 -24.67 -13.24 6.87
N LYS A 588 -25.56 -14.14 7.32
CA LYS A 588 -26.07 -15.26 6.52
C LYS A 588 -26.85 -14.78 5.30
N ASP A 589 -27.81 -13.86 5.50
CA ASP A 589 -28.60 -13.29 4.40
C ASP A 589 -27.72 -12.64 3.33
N ALA A 590 -26.70 -11.93 3.75
CA ALA A 590 -25.74 -11.32 2.85
C ALA A 590 -24.90 -12.31 2.05
N LEU A 591 -24.45 -13.38 2.69
CA LEU A 591 -23.66 -14.41 2.02
C LEU A 591 -24.51 -15.14 0.96
N SER A 592 -25.76 -15.46 1.28
CA SER A 592 -26.67 -16.08 0.32
C SER A 592 -26.96 -15.18 -0.88
N LYS A 593 -27.09 -13.88 -0.70
CA LYS A 593 -27.22 -12.89 -1.79
C LYS A 593 -25.95 -12.79 -2.64
N THR A 594 -24.78 -12.84 -2.01
CA THR A 594 -23.49 -12.78 -2.71
C THR A 594 -23.27 -14.05 -3.54
N GLU A 595 -23.54 -15.23 -2.99
CA GLU A 595 -23.41 -16.50 -3.71
C GLU A 595 -24.34 -16.56 -4.93
N LYS A 596 -25.58 -16.10 -4.82
CA LYS A 596 -26.49 -15.97 -5.96
C LYS A 596 -25.96 -15.03 -7.04
N SER A 597 -25.25 -13.97 -6.69
CA SER A 597 -24.66 -13.03 -7.65
C SER A 597 -23.39 -13.54 -8.34
N GLU A 598 -22.76 -14.59 -7.81
CA GLU A 598 -21.56 -15.25 -8.38
C GLU A 598 -21.92 -16.48 -9.23
N VAL A 599 -23.20 -16.86 -9.34
CA VAL A 599 -23.67 -17.94 -10.19
C VAL A 599 -23.60 -17.51 -11.66
N LEU A 600 -22.88 -18.27 -12.46
CA LEU A 600 -22.74 -18.03 -13.90
C LEU A 600 -23.75 -18.82 -14.74
N GLY A 601 -24.33 -19.86 -14.17
CA GLY A 601 -25.33 -20.74 -14.79
C GLY A 601 -25.28 -22.14 -14.20
N LYS A 602 -25.89 -23.11 -14.89
CA LYS A 602 -25.97 -24.50 -14.44
C LYS A 602 -24.80 -25.35 -14.93
N CYS A 603 -24.42 -26.31 -14.12
CA CYS A 603 -23.39 -27.29 -14.45
C CYS A 603 -23.91 -28.29 -15.48
N PRO A 604 -23.21 -28.49 -16.60
CA PRO A 604 -23.66 -29.44 -17.63
C PRO A 604 -23.58 -30.92 -17.16
N ASN A 605 -22.81 -31.18 -16.08
CA ASN A 605 -22.63 -32.55 -15.59
C ASN A 605 -23.71 -33.00 -14.59
N ASP A 606 -24.14 -32.13 -13.69
CA ASP A 606 -25.05 -32.50 -12.59
C ASP A 606 -26.15 -31.49 -12.30
N GLY A 607 -26.29 -30.43 -13.09
CA GLY A 607 -27.30 -29.41 -12.91
C GLY A 607 -27.05 -28.45 -11.72
N GLY A 608 -26.00 -28.65 -10.94
CA GLY A 608 -25.61 -27.74 -9.86
C GLY A 608 -25.26 -26.35 -10.37
N ASP A 609 -25.10 -25.39 -9.48
CA ASP A 609 -24.72 -24.03 -9.86
C ASP A 609 -23.21 -23.94 -10.16
N LEU A 610 -22.85 -23.34 -11.29
CA LEU A 610 -21.49 -22.99 -11.63
C LEU A 610 -21.19 -21.61 -11.03
N VAL A 611 -20.31 -21.58 -10.03
CA VAL A 611 -20.01 -20.38 -9.23
C VAL A 611 -18.54 -19.96 -9.37
N ILE A 612 -18.29 -18.65 -9.34
CA ILE A 612 -16.93 -18.13 -9.31
C ILE A 612 -16.28 -18.46 -7.97
N ARG A 613 -15.15 -19.15 -8.00
CA ARG A 613 -14.35 -19.50 -6.82
C ARG A 613 -12.94 -18.91 -6.92
N ARG A 614 -12.22 -18.88 -5.80
CA ARG A 614 -10.81 -18.46 -5.73
C ARG A 614 -9.93 -19.61 -5.25
N SER A 615 -8.84 -19.85 -5.96
CA SER A 615 -7.81 -20.80 -5.54
C SER A 615 -7.00 -20.26 -4.35
N LYS A 616 -6.22 -21.11 -3.70
CA LYS A 616 -5.26 -20.70 -2.64
C LYS A 616 -4.28 -19.61 -3.10
N ALA A 617 -3.93 -19.61 -4.39
CA ALA A 617 -3.07 -18.60 -5.02
C ALA A 617 -3.82 -17.31 -5.44
N GLY A 618 -5.12 -17.17 -5.07
CA GLY A 618 -5.92 -15.99 -5.38
C GLY A 618 -6.50 -15.93 -6.81
N LYS A 619 -6.20 -16.90 -7.68
CA LYS A 619 -6.73 -16.97 -9.06
C LYS A 619 -8.22 -17.33 -9.03
N ILE A 620 -9.04 -16.64 -9.84
CA ILE A 620 -10.45 -16.97 -10.01
C ILE A 620 -10.64 -18.12 -11.02
N PHE A 621 -11.60 -18.98 -10.73
CA PHE A 621 -12.04 -20.08 -11.60
C PHE A 621 -13.52 -20.37 -11.34
N VAL A 622 -14.17 -21.11 -12.21
CA VAL A 622 -15.54 -21.60 -12.00
C VAL A 622 -15.47 -23.00 -11.41
N GLY A 623 -16.33 -23.27 -10.41
CA GLY A 623 -16.49 -24.60 -9.84
C GLY A 623 -17.95 -24.92 -9.59
N CYS A 624 -18.32 -26.20 -9.68
CA CYS A 624 -19.67 -26.63 -9.36
C CYS A 624 -19.99 -26.50 -7.88
N SER A 625 -21.21 -26.09 -7.54
CA SER A 625 -21.70 -25.97 -6.15
C SER A 625 -21.76 -27.33 -5.44
N ASN A 626 -21.91 -28.41 -6.18
CA ASN A 626 -22.04 -29.76 -5.64
C ASN A 626 -20.70 -30.46 -5.36
N TRP A 627 -19.59 -29.69 -5.38
CA TRP A 627 -18.30 -30.23 -4.96
C TRP A 627 -18.35 -30.76 -3.50
N PRO A 628 -17.79 -31.93 -3.15
CA PRO A 628 -16.88 -32.78 -3.95
C PRO A 628 -17.59 -33.83 -4.83
N LYS A 629 -18.90 -33.94 -4.82
CA LYS A 629 -19.64 -34.89 -5.65
C LYS A 629 -19.47 -34.62 -7.14
N CYS A 630 -19.44 -33.35 -7.52
CA CYS A 630 -19.12 -32.89 -8.86
C CYS A 630 -17.79 -32.10 -8.85
N THR A 631 -16.84 -32.52 -9.66
CA THR A 631 -15.49 -31.92 -9.74
C THR A 631 -15.31 -30.96 -10.91
N VAL A 632 -16.39 -30.61 -11.61
CA VAL A 632 -16.33 -29.72 -12.79
C VAL A 632 -15.77 -28.36 -12.40
N THR A 633 -14.70 -27.95 -13.13
CA THR A 633 -14.07 -26.64 -12.98
C THR A 633 -13.68 -26.07 -14.33
N PHE A 634 -13.79 -24.74 -14.48
CA PHE A 634 -13.36 -24.03 -15.69
C PHE A 634 -12.46 -22.84 -15.33
N PRO A 635 -11.40 -22.55 -16.10
CA PRO A 635 -10.56 -21.38 -15.92
C PRO A 635 -11.32 -20.10 -16.28
N LEU A 636 -10.98 -19.00 -15.62
CA LEU A 636 -11.52 -17.67 -15.94
C LEU A 636 -10.39 -16.65 -16.21
N PRO A 637 -10.63 -15.68 -17.10
CA PRO A 637 -9.73 -14.56 -17.29
C PRO A 637 -9.50 -13.78 -15.99
N GLN A 638 -8.24 -13.63 -15.58
CA GLN A 638 -7.89 -12.98 -14.31
C GLN A 638 -8.02 -11.46 -14.41
N GLY A 639 -8.44 -10.82 -13.30
CA GLY A 639 -8.54 -9.35 -13.22
C GLY A 639 -9.62 -8.72 -14.11
N ARG A 640 -10.59 -9.52 -14.61
CA ARG A 640 -11.67 -9.05 -15.48
C ARG A 640 -13.02 -9.14 -14.78
N LYS A 641 -13.93 -8.23 -15.16
CA LYS A 641 -15.35 -8.33 -14.76
C LYS A 641 -16.01 -9.38 -15.64
N ILE A 642 -16.65 -10.37 -15.02
CA ILE A 642 -17.34 -11.48 -15.68
C ILE A 642 -18.80 -11.42 -15.25
N VAL A 643 -19.72 -11.51 -16.22
CA VAL A 643 -21.16 -11.41 -15.99
C VAL A 643 -21.86 -12.53 -16.78
N PRO A 644 -22.79 -13.27 -16.17
CA PRO A 644 -23.56 -14.27 -16.91
C PRO A 644 -24.44 -13.61 -17.98
N THR A 645 -24.62 -14.29 -19.12
CA THR A 645 -25.54 -13.83 -20.17
C THR A 645 -26.93 -14.46 -20.05
N GLY A 646 -27.06 -15.51 -19.25
CA GLY A 646 -28.24 -16.39 -19.23
C GLY A 646 -28.31 -17.38 -20.39
N LYS A 647 -27.39 -17.29 -21.37
CA LYS A 647 -27.30 -18.21 -22.52
C LYS A 647 -26.42 -19.41 -22.21
N VAL A 648 -26.67 -20.50 -22.89
CA VAL A 648 -25.90 -21.75 -22.83
C VAL A 648 -25.32 -22.05 -24.22
N CYS A 649 -24.08 -22.53 -24.26
CA CYS A 649 -23.47 -22.94 -25.50
C CYS A 649 -24.17 -24.17 -26.07
N SER A 650 -24.54 -24.16 -27.35
CA SER A 650 -25.24 -25.26 -28.02
C SER A 650 -24.36 -26.50 -28.20
N ILE A 651 -23.02 -26.37 -28.08
CA ILE A 651 -22.06 -27.46 -28.32
C ILE A 651 -21.62 -28.11 -26.99
N CYS A 652 -21.08 -27.30 -26.05
CA CYS A 652 -20.55 -27.85 -24.80
C CYS A 652 -21.52 -27.71 -23.60
N HIS A 653 -22.70 -27.15 -23.83
CA HIS A 653 -23.74 -26.92 -22.81
C HIS A 653 -23.29 -26.17 -21.57
N THR A 654 -22.14 -25.47 -21.61
CA THR A 654 -21.70 -24.58 -20.53
C THR A 654 -22.31 -23.19 -20.68
N PRO A 655 -22.52 -22.46 -19.56
CA PRO A 655 -22.98 -21.07 -19.61
C PRO A 655 -22.07 -20.17 -20.43
N ILE A 656 -22.66 -19.24 -21.16
CA ILE A 656 -21.96 -18.17 -21.87
C ILE A 656 -21.86 -16.96 -20.95
N VAL A 657 -20.67 -16.38 -20.83
CA VAL A 657 -20.39 -15.22 -20.00
C VAL A 657 -19.85 -14.05 -20.82
N LYS A 658 -20.15 -12.83 -20.36
CA LYS A 658 -19.50 -11.60 -20.85
C LYS A 658 -18.27 -11.29 -20.02
N VAL A 659 -17.15 -11.12 -20.71
CA VAL A 659 -15.87 -10.70 -20.11
C VAL A 659 -15.58 -9.27 -20.57
N PHE A 660 -15.38 -8.36 -19.62
CA PHE A 660 -15.12 -6.95 -19.90
C PHE A 660 -13.62 -6.70 -19.90
N TYR A 661 -13.07 -6.35 -21.06
CA TYR A 661 -11.71 -5.86 -21.25
C TYR A 661 -11.73 -4.33 -21.25
N GLY A 662 -10.74 -3.67 -20.65
CA GLY A 662 -10.69 -2.20 -20.58
C GLY A 662 -10.94 -1.50 -21.93
N LYS A 663 -11.29 -0.21 -21.92
CA LYS A 663 -11.67 0.61 -23.08
C LYS A 663 -12.98 0.18 -23.80
N GLY A 664 -13.95 -0.36 -23.02
CA GLY A 664 -15.29 -0.68 -23.56
C GLY A 664 -15.38 -1.98 -24.36
N LYS A 665 -14.32 -2.74 -24.51
CA LYS A 665 -14.35 -4.02 -25.22
C LYS A 665 -15.00 -5.10 -24.36
N VAL A 666 -16.08 -5.71 -24.87
CA VAL A 666 -16.79 -6.82 -24.24
C VAL A 666 -16.68 -8.03 -25.14
N PHE A 667 -16.36 -9.19 -24.55
CA PHE A 667 -16.25 -10.45 -25.25
C PHE A 667 -17.17 -11.49 -24.62
N GLU A 668 -17.98 -12.19 -25.42
CA GLU A 668 -18.78 -13.33 -24.97
C GLU A 668 -18.01 -14.64 -25.19
N MET A 669 -17.97 -15.50 -24.16
CA MET A 669 -17.33 -16.80 -24.25
C MET A 669 -18.12 -17.84 -23.43
N ASP A 670 -18.17 -19.08 -23.91
CA ASP A 670 -18.54 -20.23 -23.09
C ASP A 670 -17.40 -20.57 -22.10
N LEU A 671 -17.74 -21.31 -21.03
CA LEU A 671 -16.80 -21.61 -19.96
C LEU A 671 -15.78 -22.70 -20.29
N ASP A 672 -16.12 -23.62 -21.23
CA ASP A 672 -15.23 -24.73 -21.57
C ASP A 672 -14.07 -24.26 -22.47
N PRO A 673 -12.80 -24.30 -22.00
CA PRO A 673 -11.66 -23.90 -22.81
C PRO A 673 -11.45 -24.77 -24.05
N ASN A 674 -12.00 -25.99 -24.04
CA ASN A 674 -11.82 -26.98 -25.13
C ASN A 674 -13.04 -27.06 -26.07
N CYS A 675 -14.03 -26.20 -25.89
CA CYS A 675 -15.22 -26.22 -26.76
C CYS A 675 -14.86 -25.96 -28.22
N PRO A 676 -15.38 -26.81 -29.17
CA PRO A 676 -15.16 -26.63 -30.61
C PRO A 676 -15.64 -25.24 -31.14
N SER A 677 -16.55 -24.60 -30.49
CA SER A 677 -16.97 -23.20 -30.81
C SER A 677 -15.79 -22.23 -30.90
N LYS A 678 -14.67 -22.54 -30.23
CA LYS A 678 -13.45 -21.69 -30.16
C LYS A 678 -12.43 -22.01 -31.27
N ASP A 679 -12.63 -23.08 -32.04
CA ASP A 679 -11.65 -23.51 -33.05
C ASP A 679 -11.56 -22.56 -34.23
N LEU A 680 -12.67 -21.94 -34.62
CA LEU A 680 -12.71 -20.88 -35.63
C LEU A 680 -11.94 -19.66 -35.15
N TRP A 681 -12.10 -19.29 -33.90
CA TRP A 681 -11.38 -18.16 -33.28
C TRP A 681 -9.88 -18.46 -33.14
N ARG A 682 -9.50 -19.68 -32.73
CA ARG A 682 -8.11 -20.13 -32.65
C ARG A 682 -7.43 -20.10 -34.02
N LYS A 683 -8.11 -20.60 -35.09
CA LYS A 683 -7.61 -20.60 -36.46
C LYS A 683 -7.41 -19.19 -37.03
N GLN A 684 -8.29 -18.25 -36.69
CA GLN A 684 -8.19 -16.84 -37.14
C GLN A 684 -7.08 -16.05 -36.40
N HIS A 685 -6.75 -16.42 -35.15
CA HIS A 685 -5.75 -15.73 -34.33
C HIS A 685 -4.38 -16.41 -34.37
N ALA A 686 -4.27 -17.68 -34.73
CA ALA A 686 -3.00 -18.37 -34.97
C ALA A 686 -2.19 -17.75 -36.13
N LYS A 687 -2.87 -17.17 -37.14
CA LYS A 687 -2.22 -16.47 -38.25
C LYS A 687 -1.69 -15.06 -37.93
N LYS A 688 -1.92 -14.52 -36.70
CA LYS A 688 -1.42 -13.23 -36.26
C LYS A 688 -0.35 -13.30 -35.17
N GLY A 689 0.12 -14.49 -34.83
CA GLY A 689 0.98 -14.78 -33.67
C GLY A 689 2.39 -15.27 -34.00
N GLU A 690 2.91 -15.05 -35.23
CA GLU A 690 4.31 -15.37 -35.54
C GLU A 690 5.29 -14.28 -35.06
N ASP A 691 4.80 -13.18 -34.44
CA ASP A 691 5.65 -12.10 -33.93
C ASP A 691 5.22 -11.62 -32.52
N ALA A 692 5.01 -12.51 -31.54
CA ALA A 692 4.98 -12.10 -30.12
C ALA A 692 5.04 -13.31 -29.18
N ASP A 693 6.25 -13.59 -28.77
CA ASP A 693 6.71 -14.04 -27.45
C ASP A 693 6.02 -15.25 -26.77
N THR A 694 6.79 -16.29 -26.73
CA THR A 694 6.68 -17.55 -26.01
C THR A 694 6.48 -17.35 -24.50
N SER A 695 5.36 -17.85 -23.99
CA SER A 695 5.25 -18.25 -22.58
C SER A 695 5.19 -19.77 -22.47
N PRO A 696 5.97 -20.39 -21.58
CA PRO A 696 6.22 -21.83 -21.60
C PRO A 696 5.02 -22.65 -21.12
N ALA A 697 4.83 -23.76 -21.79
CA ALA A 697 3.92 -24.83 -21.45
C ALA A 697 4.19 -25.38 -20.03
N LEU A 698 3.14 -25.55 -19.24
CA LEU A 698 3.17 -26.29 -17.99
C LEU A 698 3.27 -27.80 -18.32
N GLU A 699 4.47 -28.32 -18.21
CA GLU A 699 4.70 -29.77 -18.14
C GLU A 699 4.03 -30.33 -16.86
N LYS A 700 3.24 -31.36 -17.09
CA LYS A 700 2.78 -32.26 -16.04
C LYS A 700 3.98 -33.03 -15.50
N LYS A 701 4.30 -32.84 -14.21
CA LYS A 701 4.98 -33.87 -13.42
C LYS A 701 4.10 -34.28 -12.25
N SER A 702 3.65 -35.52 -12.38
CA SER A 702 3.16 -36.37 -11.32
C SER A 702 4.29 -36.65 -10.30
N MET A 703 4.10 -36.28 -9.04
CA MET A 703 4.34 -37.06 -7.82
C MET A 703 4.04 -36.16 -6.61
#